data_19a231f64d94c2ecd43fba2ea14b3de2
#
_entry.id   19a231f64d94c2ecd43fba2ea14b3de2
#
_cell.length_a   1.000
_cell.length_b   1.000
_cell.length_c   1.000
_cell.angle_alpha   90.00
_cell.angle_beta   90.00
_cell.angle_gamma   90.00
#
_symmetry.space_group_name_H-M   'P 1'
#
loop_
_entity.id
_entity.type
_entity.pdbx_description
1 polymer ?
#
loop_
_entity_poly.entity_id
_entity_poly.type
_entity_poly.pdbx_seq_one_letter_code
_entity_poly.pdbx_strand_id
1 'polypeptide(L)'
;MNANLSPQELSEAISAASDTLSRRQNADGHWVFELEADATIPAEYVFLEHYMDRVSPERQRKIGEYLLRIQGDHGGWPMFTDGEFNLSASVKAYAALKAIGHDPAAPYMERARQAILDHGGAERANVFTRIQLALMGAIPWRGVPSMPVQIMHLPKWFFFNIWAMSYWARTCVTPLLVIQALRPSGHFPQKIELREIFKTPPEEIRDWIRGPYRSRWGHVFKLIDGALKLAEPVLSVVARDSAIRKAATFVEERLNGEDGLGAIYPAMAYSLMMYDAMSPAQGHPNMAVIWEAIDLLIVEKEGEVYCQPCVSPVWDTCLSGHAMIEAASNGDPGVSAKVDAACDWLLARQITDVRGDWAEIRPDAVPGGWAFQYRNDHYPDVDDTAVVGMLLHRNGNPKYTTAIERARRWIIGMQSRNGGWGAFDADNDREYLNNIPFADHGALLDPPTADVTARCISFLSQLGHADDRHVIERGIAYLRGDQKPDGSWFGRWGTNYIYGTWSVLCALNAAGLDHTDPTIARAADWLLSIQRADGGWGEDERSYDQNGYVENKESLPSQTAWAMLALMAVGHAGHPAVERAARYLKENQKEGEWEERSFNAVGFPRVFYLKYHGYRLFFPLFALSRLQNLRRSNSKEVASGF
;
A
#
# COMPACT_ATOMS: atom_id res chain seq x y z
N MET A 1 -36.63 -9.53 17.29
CA MET A 1 -36.17 -9.60 18.70
C MET A 1 -34.72 -9.11 18.69
N ASN A 2 -34.47 -7.86 19.10
CA ASN A 2 -33.12 -7.29 19.13
C ASN A 2 -32.58 -7.38 20.57
N ALA A 3 -32.23 -8.58 21.00
CA ALA A 3 -31.49 -8.68 22.24
C ALA A 3 -30.03 -8.29 21.98
N ASN A 4 -29.48 -7.35 22.72
CA ASN A 4 -28.06 -7.01 22.72
C ASN A 4 -27.24 -8.27 23.02
N LEU A 5 -26.00 -8.36 22.49
CA LEU A 5 -25.08 -9.41 22.91
C LEU A 5 -24.94 -9.41 24.43
N SER A 6 -25.10 -10.56 25.04
CA SER A 6 -24.84 -10.71 26.47
C SER A 6 -23.35 -10.46 26.78
N PRO A 7 -23.02 -10.03 28.01
CA PRO A 7 -21.63 -9.89 28.43
C PRO A 7 -20.81 -11.17 28.26
N GLN A 8 -21.43 -12.32 28.40
CA GLN A 8 -20.80 -13.64 28.25
C GLN A 8 -20.47 -13.93 26.77
N GLU A 9 -21.42 -13.76 25.84
CA GLU A 9 -21.20 -13.96 24.40
C GLU A 9 -20.10 -13.06 23.86
N LEU A 10 -20.07 -11.79 24.33
CA LEU A 10 -19.05 -10.84 23.94
C LEU A 10 -17.67 -11.24 24.48
N SER A 11 -17.61 -11.70 25.76
CA SER A 11 -16.36 -12.18 26.36
C SER A 11 -15.81 -13.43 25.69
N GLU A 12 -16.67 -14.38 25.32
CA GLU A 12 -16.30 -15.59 24.60
C GLU A 12 -15.71 -15.25 23.20
N ALA A 13 -16.36 -14.34 22.47
CA ALA A 13 -15.86 -13.91 21.16
C ALA A 13 -14.47 -13.23 21.24
N ILE A 14 -14.29 -12.36 22.24
CA ILE A 14 -13.01 -11.67 22.47
C ILE A 14 -11.93 -12.68 22.87
N SER A 15 -12.20 -13.60 23.78
CA SER A 15 -11.23 -14.62 24.20
C SER A 15 -10.79 -15.48 23.02
N ALA A 16 -11.73 -16.00 22.23
CA ALA A 16 -11.40 -16.83 21.06
C ALA A 16 -10.51 -16.07 20.04
N ALA A 17 -10.83 -14.81 19.76
CA ALA A 17 -10.05 -13.99 18.82
C ALA A 17 -8.66 -13.61 19.39
N SER A 18 -8.60 -13.26 20.68
CA SER A 18 -7.34 -12.95 21.38
C SER A 18 -6.41 -14.16 21.41
N ASP A 19 -6.93 -15.35 21.72
CA ASP A 19 -6.16 -16.60 21.69
C ASP A 19 -5.61 -16.92 20.30
N THR A 20 -6.42 -16.69 19.27
CA THR A 20 -6.01 -16.92 17.88
C THR A 20 -4.91 -15.94 17.47
N LEU A 21 -5.06 -14.66 17.77
CA LEU A 21 -4.05 -13.66 17.48
C LEU A 21 -2.74 -13.91 18.28
N SER A 22 -2.86 -14.35 19.55
CA SER A 22 -1.73 -14.71 20.40
C SER A 22 -0.91 -15.88 19.83
N ARG A 23 -1.57 -16.90 19.27
CA ARG A 23 -0.89 -18.03 18.62
C ARG A 23 -0.13 -17.66 17.35
N ARG A 24 -0.53 -16.57 16.69
CA ARG A 24 0.09 -16.08 15.46
C ARG A 24 1.27 -15.13 15.70
N GLN A 25 1.52 -14.73 16.95
CA GLN A 25 2.68 -13.92 17.31
C GLN A 25 3.98 -14.72 17.14
N ASN A 26 4.94 -14.16 16.43
CA ASN A 26 6.27 -14.75 16.29
C ASN A 26 7.02 -14.78 17.64
N ALA A 27 8.02 -15.65 17.74
CA ALA A 27 8.75 -15.88 18.97
C ALA A 27 9.48 -14.62 19.52
N ASP A 28 9.85 -13.69 18.64
CA ASP A 28 10.49 -12.42 18.97
C ASP A 28 9.51 -11.28 19.29
N GLY A 29 8.19 -11.56 19.25
CA GLY A 29 7.13 -10.65 19.69
C GLY A 29 6.38 -9.93 18.58
N HIS A 30 6.76 -10.04 17.30
CA HIS A 30 6.06 -9.37 16.23
C HIS A 30 4.95 -10.21 15.58
N TRP A 31 4.09 -9.54 14.79
CA TRP A 31 3.16 -10.16 13.85
C TRP A 31 3.52 -9.74 12.43
N VAL A 32 3.33 -10.64 11.51
CA VAL A 32 3.34 -10.38 10.07
C VAL A 32 2.32 -11.28 9.41
N PHE A 33 1.51 -10.71 8.55
CA PHE A 33 0.47 -11.42 7.79
C PHE A 33 0.73 -11.30 6.30
N GLU A 34 0.05 -12.15 5.53
CA GLU A 34 0.10 -12.06 4.08
C GLU A 34 -0.46 -10.72 3.58
N LEU A 35 0.20 -10.16 2.58
CA LEU A 35 -0.22 -8.98 1.86
C LEU A 35 -0.42 -9.37 0.40
N GLU A 36 -1.61 -9.83 0.06
CA GLU A 36 -1.95 -10.31 -1.28
C GLU A 36 -2.27 -9.11 -2.20
N ALA A 37 -1.83 -9.20 -3.46
CA ALA A 37 -2.14 -8.24 -4.51
C ALA A 37 -2.75 -8.95 -5.74
N ASP A 38 -2.83 -8.25 -6.85
CA ASP A 38 -3.33 -8.79 -8.12
C ASP A 38 -2.29 -9.69 -8.85
N ALA A 39 -2.63 -10.12 -10.05
CA ALA A 39 -1.78 -10.99 -10.89
C ALA A 39 -0.44 -10.36 -11.33
N THR A 40 -0.24 -9.05 -11.17
CA THR A 40 0.90 -8.35 -11.78
C THR A 40 2.24 -8.75 -11.18
N ILE A 41 2.34 -8.81 -9.85
CA ILE A 41 3.59 -9.15 -9.16
C ILE A 41 3.98 -10.62 -9.36
N PRO A 42 3.07 -11.62 -9.18
CA PRO A 42 3.39 -13.01 -9.50
C PRO A 42 3.82 -13.22 -10.96
N ALA A 43 3.19 -12.54 -11.92
CA ALA A 43 3.58 -12.59 -13.32
C ALA A 43 4.97 -11.98 -13.57
N GLU A 44 5.26 -10.82 -12.98
CA GLU A 44 6.58 -10.17 -13.09
C GLU A 44 7.68 -10.99 -12.41
N TYR A 45 7.38 -11.73 -11.35
CA TYR A 45 8.32 -12.65 -10.74
C TYR A 45 8.73 -13.77 -11.70
N VAL A 46 7.78 -14.36 -12.46
CA VAL A 46 8.08 -15.31 -13.53
C VAL A 46 9.02 -14.68 -14.57
N PHE A 47 8.74 -13.44 -14.98
CA PHE A 47 9.62 -12.74 -15.94
C PHE A 47 11.01 -12.49 -15.37
N LEU A 48 11.13 -12.15 -14.09
CA LEU A 48 12.41 -11.94 -13.44
C LEU A 48 13.24 -13.22 -13.41
N GLU A 49 12.65 -14.38 -13.05
CA GLU A 49 13.33 -15.67 -13.09
C GLU A 49 13.87 -16.00 -14.49
N HIS A 50 13.06 -15.77 -15.53
CA HIS A 50 13.51 -15.97 -16.92
C HIS A 50 14.59 -14.97 -17.33
N TYR A 51 14.43 -13.68 -16.98
CA TYR A 51 15.41 -12.64 -17.30
C TYR A 51 16.79 -12.95 -16.70
N MET A 52 16.80 -13.44 -15.46
CA MET A 52 18.01 -13.72 -14.69
C MET A 52 18.54 -15.16 -14.87
N ASP A 53 17.94 -15.96 -15.75
CA ASP A 53 18.27 -17.39 -15.95
C ASP A 53 18.26 -18.22 -14.63
N ARG A 54 17.27 -17.93 -13.76
CA ARG A 54 17.06 -18.61 -12.46
C ARG A 54 15.69 -19.28 -12.36
N VAL A 55 15.25 -19.91 -13.42
CA VAL A 55 13.95 -20.57 -13.51
C VAL A 55 13.84 -21.74 -12.53
N SER A 56 12.83 -21.71 -11.66
CA SER A 56 12.40 -22.84 -10.84
C SER A 56 11.13 -23.45 -11.43
N PRO A 57 11.21 -24.59 -12.16
CA PRO A 57 10.03 -25.15 -12.84
C PRO A 57 8.87 -25.50 -11.89
N GLU A 58 9.18 -26.01 -10.68
CA GLU A 58 8.15 -26.34 -9.71
C GLU A 58 7.46 -25.09 -9.16
N ARG A 59 8.23 -24.05 -8.80
CA ARG A 59 7.68 -22.77 -8.32
C ARG A 59 6.83 -22.11 -9.41
N GLN A 60 7.33 -22.07 -10.65
CA GLN A 60 6.58 -21.50 -11.77
C GLN A 60 5.27 -22.24 -12.03
N ARG A 61 5.27 -23.59 -11.97
CA ARG A 61 4.03 -24.37 -12.09
C ARG A 61 3.01 -23.95 -11.01
N LYS A 62 3.44 -23.83 -9.76
CA LYS A 62 2.58 -23.39 -8.64
C LYS A 62 2.10 -21.93 -8.81
N ILE A 63 2.93 -21.05 -9.37
CA ILE A 63 2.52 -19.68 -9.73
C ILE A 63 1.46 -19.73 -10.83
N GLY A 64 1.61 -20.63 -11.80
CA GLY A 64 0.60 -20.87 -12.83
C GLY A 64 -0.76 -21.25 -12.24
N GLU A 65 -0.80 -22.15 -11.26
CA GLU A 65 -2.05 -22.52 -10.54
C GLU A 65 -2.68 -21.31 -9.83
N TYR A 66 -1.86 -20.50 -9.14
CA TYR A 66 -2.34 -19.25 -8.54
C TYR A 66 -2.97 -18.30 -9.58
N LEU A 67 -2.26 -18.05 -10.70
CA LEU A 67 -2.75 -17.18 -11.76
C LEU A 67 -4.07 -17.70 -12.36
N LEU A 68 -4.20 -19.01 -12.56
CA LEU A 68 -5.43 -19.61 -13.07
C LEU A 68 -6.59 -19.48 -12.08
N ARG A 69 -6.34 -19.64 -10.77
CA ARG A 69 -7.35 -19.50 -9.72
C ARG A 69 -7.97 -18.11 -9.66
N ILE A 70 -7.15 -17.07 -9.90
CA ILE A 70 -7.61 -15.68 -9.83
C ILE A 70 -8.05 -15.11 -11.20
N GLN A 71 -8.09 -15.94 -12.25
CA GLN A 71 -8.64 -15.51 -13.56
C GLN A 71 -10.15 -15.25 -13.43
N GLY A 72 -10.61 -14.08 -13.85
CA GLY A 72 -12.01 -13.70 -13.76
C GLY A 72 -12.88 -14.34 -14.85
N ASP A 73 -14.21 -14.35 -14.64
CA ASP A 73 -15.19 -14.90 -15.58
C ASP A 73 -15.17 -14.17 -16.96
N HIS A 74 -14.72 -12.92 -16.96
CA HIS A 74 -14.49 -12.12 -18.20
C HIS A 74 -13.29 -12.61 -19.01
N GLY A 75 -12.60 -13.65 -18.57
CA GLY A 75 -11.47 -14.28 -19.27
C GLY A 75 -10.10 -13.70 -18.97
N GLY A 76 -10.00 -12.48 -18.42
CA GLY A 76 -8.74 -11.86 -18.02
C GLY A 76 -8.56 -11.83 -16.50
N TRP A 77 -7.70 -10.92 -16.01
CA TRP A 77 -7.38 -10.77 -14.59
C TRP A 77 -7.83 -9.40 -14.08
N PRO A 78 -8.63 -9.38 -13.01
CA PRO A 78 -9.01 -8.15 -12.33
C PRO A 78 -7.89 -7.66 -11.40
N MET A 79 -8.05 -6.44 -10.87
CA MET A 79 -7.13 -5.85 -9.88
C MET A 79 -7.50 -6.23 -8.44
N PHE A 80 -8.70 -6.74 -8.20
CA PHE A 80 -9.25 -7.17 -6.92
C PHE A 80 -10.35 -8.23 -7.12
N THR A 81 -10.75 -8.90 -6.06
CA THR A 81 -11.78 -9.97 -6.12
C THR A 81 -13.07 -9.46 -6.77
N ASP A 82 -13.59 -10.19 -7.73
CA ASP A 82 -14.81 -9.84 -8.50
C ASP A 82 -14.74 -8.48 -9.25
N GLY A 83 -13.53 -7.92 -9.40
CA GLY A 83 -13.30 -6.68 -10.14
C GLY A 83 -13.49 -6.84 -11.65
N GLU A 84 -13.51 -5.69 -12.35
CA GLU A 84 -13.59 -5.65 -13.81
C GLU A 84 -12.27 -6.08 -14.47
N PHE A 85 -12.33 -6.40 -15.75
CA PHE A 85 -11.16 -6.74 -16.56
C PHE A 85 -10.10 -5.64 -16.50
N ASN A 86 -8.87 -6.00 -16.15
CA ASN A 86 -7.72 -5.10 -16.27
C ASN A 86 -6.77 -5.54 -17.38
N LEU A 87 -6.56 -4.67 -18.36
CA LEU A 87 -5.75 -4.99 -19.53
C LEU A 87 -4.28 -5.28 -19.17
N SER A 88 -3.68 -4.48 -18.31
CA SER A 88 -2.26 -4.60 -17.97
C SER A 88 -1.97 -5.85 -17.14
N ALA A 89 -2.81 -6.18 -16.17
CA ALA A 89 -2.74 -7.42 -15.40
C ALA A 89 -2.95 -8.64 -16.31
N SER A 90 -3.94 -8.57 -17.23
CA SER A 90 -4.24 -9.65 -18.15
C SER A 90 -3.11 -9.93 -19.14
N VAL A 91 -2.46 -8.89 -19.69
CA VAL A 91 -1.30 -9.05 -20.58
C VAL A 91 -0.13 -9.70 -19.85
N LYS A 92 0.16 -9.29 -18.61
CA LYS A 92 1.24 -9.86 -17.81
C LYS A 92 0.95 -11.31 -17.43
N ALA A 93 -0.24 -11.61 -16.93
CA ALA A 93 -0.63 -12.97 -16.55
C ALA A 93 -0.63 -13.93 -17.76
N TYR A 94 -1.19 -13.51 -18.90
CA TYR A 94 -1.14 -14.27 -20.14
C TYR A 94 0.31 -14.59 -20.57
N ALA A 95 1.17 -13.57 -20.57
CA ALA A 95 2.57 -13.73 -20.95
C ALA A 95 3.33 -14.64 -19.97
N ALA A 96 3.06 -14.55 -18.66
CA ALA A 96 3.65 -15.41 -17.65
C ALA A 96 3.22 -16.87 -17.82
N LEU A 97 1.93 -17.13 -17.99
CA LEU A 97 1.43 -18.49 -18.25
C LEU A 97 2.06 -19.10 -19.52
N LYS A 98 2.20 -18.30 -20.58
CA LYS A 98 2.88 -18.74 -21.80
C LYS A 98 4.37 -19.02 -21.57
N ALA A 99 5.06 -18.21 -20.76
CA ALA A 99 6.45 -18.41 -20.37
C ALA A 99 6.65 -19.71 -19.57
N ILE A 100 5.71 -20.05 -18.71
CA ILE A 100 5.68 -21.30 -17.92
C ILE A 100 5.45 -22.54 -18.82
N GLY A 101 4.89 -22.34 -20.03
CA GLY A 101 4.65 -23.42 -21.01
C GLY A 101 3.18 -23.81 -21.18
N HIS A 102 2.23 -22.99 -20.73
CA HIS A 102 0.81 -23.22 -21.02
C HIS A 102 0.52 -23.07 -22.51
N ASP A 103 -0.29 -23.99 -23.05
CA ASP A 103 -0.68 -23.98 -24.46
C ASP A 103 -1.58 -22.78 -24.78
N PRO A 104 -1.20 -21.88 -25.70
CA PRO A 104 -2.05 -20.77 -26.13
C PRO A 104 -3.42 -21.20 -26.69
N ALA A 105 -3.59 -22.44 -27.12
CA ALA A 105 -4.85 -23.00 -27.58
C ALA A 105 -5.72 -23.56 -26.44
N ALA A 106 -5.22 -23.58 -25.19
CA ALA A 106 -6.04 -23.99 -24.06
C ALA A 106 -7.22 -23.03 -23.87
N PRO A 107 -8.44 -23.53 -23.50
CA PRO A 107 -9.65 -22.70 -23.44
C PRO A 107 -9.52 -21.44 -22.57
N TYR A 108 -8.81 -21.51 -21.45
CA TYR A 108 -8.57 -20.36 -20.56
C TYR A 108 -7.61 -19.33 -21.19
N MET A 109 -6.60 -19.78 -21.95
CA MET A 109 -5.68 -18.91 -22.68
C MET A 109 -6.38 -18.25 -23.89
N GLU A 110 -7.24 -18.98 -24.61
CA GLU A 110 -8.04 -18.40 -25.70
C GLU A 110 -9.01 -17.34 -25.19
N ARG A 111 -9.70 -17.57 -24.07
CA ARG A 111 -10.57 -16.55 -23.43
C ARG A 111 -9.76 -15.33 -23.05
N ALA A 112 -8.58 -15.50 -22.44
CA ALA A 112 -7.72 -14.39 -22.05
C ALA A 112 -7.22 -13.59 -23.26
N ARG A 113 -6.77 -14.27 -24.33
CA ARG A 113 -6.37 -13.63 -25.58
C ARG A 113 -7.50 -12.82 -26.19
N GLN A 114 -8.71 -13.39 -26.29
CA GLN A 114 -9.87 -12.68 -26.83
C GLN A 114 -10.22 -11.45 -26.00
N ALA A 115 -10.27 -11.58 -24.66
CA ALA A 115 -10.52 -10.47 -23.76
C ALA A 115 -9.48 -9.33 -23.91
N ILE A 116 -8.19 -9.66 -24.02
CA ILE A 116 -7.13 -8.66 -24.28
C ILE A 116 -7.37 -7.94 -25.61
N LEU A 117 -7.67 -8.68 -26.68
CA LEU A 117 -7.94 -8.09 -27.99
C LEU A 117 -9.18 -7.20 -27.98
N ASP A 118 -10.26 -7.62 -27.33
CA ASP A 118 -11.51 -6.83 -27.24
C ASP A 118 -11.30 -5.48 -26.52
N HIS A 119 -10.39 -5.45 -25.54
CA HIS A 119 -10.00 -4.23 -24.81
C HIS A 119 -8.85 -3.43 -25.47
N GLY A 120 -8.53 -3.72 -26.72
CA GLY A 120 -7.62 -2.90 -27.52
C GLY A 120 -6.25 -3.47 -27.79
N GLY A 121 -5.97 -4.70 -27.34
CA GLY A 121 -4.68 -5.37 -27.51
C GLY A 121 -3.60 -4.91 -26.55
N ALA A 122 -2.51 -5.66 -26.48
CA ALA A 122 -1.39 -5.40 -25.56
C ALA A 122 -0.70 -4.04 -25.80
N GLU A 123 -0.86 -3.45 -26.98
CA GLU A 123 -0.38 -2.09 -27.29
C GLU A 123 -1.03 -0.99 -26.43
N ARG A 124 -2.14 -1.27 -25.76
CA ARG A 124 -2.86 -0.34 -24.87
C ARG A 124 -2.51 -0.52 -23.40
N ALA A 125 -1.71 -1.51 -23.07
CA ALA A 125 -1.26 -1.72 -21.69
C ALA A 125 -0.47 -0.51 -21.15
N ASN A 126 -0.45 -0.34 -19.83
CA ASN A 126 0.25 0.74 -19.14
C ASN A 126 1.78 0.69 -19.36
N VAL A 127 2.47 1.75 -18.97
CA VAL A 127 3.92 1.91 -19.19
C VAL A 127 4.71 0.78 -18.55
N PHE A 128 4.40 0.36 -17.33
CA PHE A 128 5.14 -0.71 -16.65
C PHE A 128 5.01 -2.05 -17.39
N THR A 129 3.82 -2.38 -17.88
CA THR A 129 3.62 -3.57 -18.72
C THR A 129 4.43 -3.47 -20.02
N ARG A 130 4.47 -2.30 -20.66
CA ARG A 130 5.26 -2.11 -21.89
C ARG A 130 6.76 -2.19 -21.63
N ILE A 131 7.26 -1.76 -20.44
CA ILE A 131 8.65 -1.96 -20.04
C ILE A 131 8.97 -3.47 -19.97
N GLN A 132 8.13 -4.26 -19.31
CA GLN A 132 8.30 -5.70 -19.21
C GLN A 132 8.31 -6.35 -20.61
N LEU A 133 7.36 -5.98 -21.48
CA LEU A 133 7.32 -6.46 -22.86
C LEU A 133 8.57 -6.07 -23.66
N ALA A 134 9.13 -4.88 -23.43
CA ALA A 134 10.38 -4.45 -24.09
C ALA A 134 11.60 -5.22 -23.58
N LEU A 135 11.69 -5.51 -22.28
CA LEU A 135 12.72 -6.33 -21.67
C LEU A 135 12.70 -7.76 -22.21
N MET A 136 11.49 -8.31 -22.48
CA MET A 136 11.32 -9.61 -23.11
C MET A 136 11.65 -9.60 -24.63
N GLY A 137 11.83 -8.43 -25.24
CA GLY A 137 11.96 -8.29 -26.69
C GLY A 137 10.66 -8.47 -27.48
N ALA A 138 9.51 -8.52 -26.81
CA ALA A 138 8.19 -8.64 -27.45
C ALA A 138 7.74 -7.33 -28.14
N ILE A 139 8.26 -6.18 -27.69
CA ILE A 139 8.06 -4.87 -28.33
C ILE A 139 9.38 -4.11 -28.44
N PRO A 140 9.50 -3.20 -29.42
CA PRO A 140 10.67 -2.32 -29.50
C PRO A 140 10.66 -1.27 -28.37
N TRP A 141 11.83 -0.86 -27.87
CA TRP A 141 11.99 0.17 -26.82
C TRP A 141 11.33 1.52 -27.15
N ARG A 142 11.09 1.84 -28.43
CA ARG A 142 10.30 3.03 -28.81
C ARG A 142 8.85 2.97 -28.30
N GLY A 143 8.35 1.81 -27.88
CA GLY A 143 7.06 1.60 -27.26
C GLY A 143 6.98 2.11 -25.82
N VAL A 144 8.12 2.39 -25.19
CA VAL A 144 8.23 2.94 -23.84
C VAL A 144 8.47 4.46 -23.94
N PRO A 145 7.82 5.28 -23.06
CA PRO A 145 8.13 6.72 -22.99
C PRO A 145 9.59 6.97 -22.65
N SER A 146 10.17 8.03 -23.21
CA SER A 146 11.59 8.36 -23.00
C SER A 146 11.81 8.94 -21.60
N MET A 147 12.73 8.33 -20.85
CA MET A 147 13.23 8.84 -19.57
C MET A 147 14.76 8.81 -19.57
N PRO A 148 15.41 9.91 -19.97
CA PRO A 148 16.87 9.95 -20.02
C PRO A 148 17.47 9.87 -18.61
N VAL A 149 18.51 9.05 -18.43
CA VAL A 149 19.19 8.87 -17.14
C VAL A 149 19.79 10.17 -16.60
N GLN A 150 19.98 11.18 -17.45
CA GLN A 150 20.42 12.54 -17.08
C GLN A 150 19.46 13.26 -16.12
N ILE A 151 18.23 12.77 -15.95
CA ILE A 151 17.31 13.24 -14.90
C ILE A 151 17.97 13.21 -13.52
N MET A 152 18.90 12.26 -13.28
CA MET A 152 19.69 12.19 -12.05
C MET A 152 20.54 13.42 -11.77
N HIS A 153 20.82 14.27 -12.76
CA HIS A 153 21.58 15.52 -12.62
C HIS A 153 20.70 16.76 -12.47
N LEU A 154 19.37 16.63 -12.61
CA LEU A 154 18.48 17.78 -12.50
C LEU A 154 18.45 18.29 -11.05
N PRO A 155 18.58 19.61 -10.85
CA PRO A 155 18.54 20.20 -9.52
C PRO A 155 17.10 20.22 -8.96
N LYS A 156 16.95 20.29 -7.63
CA LYS A 156 15.66 20.30 -6.94
C LYS A 156 14.72 21.43 -7.35
N TRP A 157 15.26 22.58 -7.78
CA TRP A 157 14.46 23.72 -8.23
C TRP A 157 13.88 23.54 -9.64
N PHE A 158 14.38 22.56 -10.40
CA PHE A 158 13.85 22.29 -11.74
C PHE A 158 12.41 21.77 -11.64
N PHE A 159 11.56 22.13 -12.59
CA PHE A 159 10.13 21.78 -12.55
C PHE A 159 9.87 20.27 -12.48
N PHE A 160 10.80 19.46 -12.96
CA PHE A 160 10.81 18.01 -12.91
C PHE A 160 12.16 17.51 -12.39
N ASN A 161 12.16 16.75 -11.32
CA ASN A 161 13.34 16.11 -10.74
C ASN A 161 12.93 14.91 -9.89
N ILE A 162 13.86 14.02 -9.53
CA ILE A 162 13.54 12.80 -8.76
C ILE A 162 12.98 13.10 -7.36
N TRP A 163 13.33 14.23 -6.75
CA TRP A 163 12.88 14.62 -5.42
C TRP A 163 11.43 15.15 -5.38
N ALA A 164 10.87 15.42 -6.55
CA ALA A 164 9.47 15.80 -6.69
C ALA A 164 8.53 14.59 -6.85
N MET A 165 9.07 13.37 -6.89
CA MET A 165 8.33 12.12 -6.92
C MET A 165 8.23 11.54 -5.51
N SER A 166 7.25 10.67 -5.27
CA SER A 166 7.14 9.85 -4.06
C SER A 166 8.32 8.87 -3.92
N TYR A 167 8.52 8.33 -2.70
CA TYR A 167 9.62 7.39 -2.48
C TYR A 167 9.51 6.13 -3.36
N TRP A 168 8.31 5.55 -3.47
CA TRP A 168 8.10 4.36 -4.30
C TRP A 168 8.36 4.63 -5.79
N ALA A 169 8.05 5.84 -6.26
CA ALA A 169 8.38 6.24 -7.62
C ALA A 169 9.88 6.44 -7.78
N ARG A 170 10.57 7.11 -6.85
CA ARG A 170 12.03 7.30 -6.88
C ARG A 170 12.78 5.97 -6.92
N THR A 171 12.41 5.03 -6.05
CA THR A 171 13.08 3.73 -5.95
C THR A 171 12.87 2.84 -7.15
N CYS A 172 11.70 2.90 -7.80
CA CYS A 172 11.43 2.19 -9.05
C CYS A 172 12.04 2.87 -10.27
N VAL A 173 11.89 4.20 -10.38
CA VAL A 173 12.32 4.98 -11.55
C VAL A 173 13.84 5.00 -11.67
N THR A 174 14.59 5.17 -10.57
CA THR A 174 16.06 5.28 -10.63
C THR A 174 16.73 4.08 -11.32
N PRO A 175 16.48 2.81 -10.94
CA PRO A 175 17.04 1.68 -11.68
C PRO A 175 16.48 1.59 -13.11
N LEU A 176 15.21 1.94 -13.35
CA LEU A 176 14.61 1.97 -14.69
C LEU A 176 15.27 2.97 -15.63
N LEU A 177 15.76 4.12 -15.13
CA LEU A 177 16.54 5.08 -15.93
C LEU A 177 17.81 4.43 -16.50
N VAL A 178 18.49 3.60 -15.71
CA VAL A 178 19.69 2.87 -16.14
C VAL A 178 19.32 1.78 -17.14
N ILE A 179 18.29 0.97 -16.85
CA ILE A 179 17.78 -0.07 -17.76
C ILE A 179 17.42 0.54 -19.13
N GLN A 180 16.72 1.68 -19.12
CA GLN A 180 16.33 2.35 -20.36
C GLN A 180 17.52 2.93 -21.14
N ALA A 181 18.56 3.41 -20.42
CA ALA A 181 19.78 3.88 -21.04
C ALA A 181 20.61 2.74 -21.66
N LEU A 182 20.68 1.58 -21.02
CA LEU A 182 21.48 0.43 -21.46
C LEU A 182 20.70 -0.49 -22.41
N ARG A 183 19.36 -0.52 -22.32
CA ARG A 183 18.46 -1.36 -23.13
C ARG A 183 18.88 -2.82 -23.18
N PRO A 184 19.03 -3.48 -22.02
CA PRO A 184 19.42 -4.87 -22.02
C PRO A 184 18.36 -5.69 -22.77
N SER A 185 18.83 -6.70 -23.50
CA SER A 185 17.98 -7.79 -23.96
C SER A 185 18.04 -8.87 -22.88
N GLY A 186 16.89 -9.24 -22.31
CA GLY A 186 16.84 -10.27 -21.28
C GLY A 186 17.40 -11.60 -21.76
N HIS A 187 17.92 -12.38 -20.83
CA HIS A 187 18.41 -13.74 -21.05
C HIS A 187 17.25 -14.75 -21.17
N PHE A 188 16.15 -14.36 -21.82
CA PHE A 188 15.04 -15.30 -22.04
C PHE A 188 15.54 -16.46 -22.90
N PRO A 189 15.63 -17.70 -22.38
CA PRO A 189 16.15 -18.86 -23.12
C PRO A 189 15.32 -19.18 -24.36
N GLN A 190 14.06 -18.74 -24.36
CA GLN A 190 13.16 -18.78 -25.50
C GLN A 190 12.50 -17.42 -25.67
N LYS A 191 12.62 -16.86 -26.85
CA LYS A 191 11.92 -15.62 -27.23
C LYS A 191 10.42 -15.85 -27.08
N ILE A 192 9.80 -15.20 -26.09
CA ILE A 192 8.36 -15.32 -25.89
C ILE A 192 7.66 -14.53 -26.99
N GLU A 193 7.07 -15.23 -27.96
CA GLU A 193 6.26 -14.59 -28.98
C GLU A 193 4.87 -14.27 -28.41
N LEU A 194 4.51 -13.00 -28.43
CA LEU A 194 3.22 -12.50 -27.91
C LEU A 194 2.39 -11.82 -29.00
N ARG A 195 2.70 -12.07 -30.27
CA ARG A 195 2.10 -11.36 -31.40
C ARG A 195 0.58 -11.52 -31.45
N GLU A 196 0.07 -12.65 -31.00
CA GLU A 196 -1.36 -12.99 -30.99
C GLU A 196 -2.23 -12.15 -30.06
N ILE A 197 -1.63 -11.42 -29.10
CA ILE A 197 -2.37 -10.52 -28.20
C ILE A 197 -2.30 -9.05 -28.64
N PHE A 198 -1.71 -8.76 -29.79
CA PHE A 198 -1.66 -7.42 -30.38
C PHE A 198 -2.66 -7.32 -31.54
N LYS A 199 -3.38 -6.20 -31.64
CA LYS A 199 -4.22 -5.87 -32.82
C LYS A 199 -3.38 -5.43 -34.00
N THR A 200 -2.30 -4.73 -33.73
CA THR A 200 -1.33 -4.26 -34.72
C THR A 200 0.03 -4.89 -34.41
N PRO A 201 0.73 -5.47 -35.39
CA PRO A 201 2.08 -6.00 -35.16
C PRO A 201 2.97 -4.96 -34.48
N PRO A 202 3.71 -5.30 -33.39
CA PRO A 202 4.48 -4.33 -32.59
C PRO A 202 5.45 -3.48 -33.42
N GLU A 203 6.05 -4.03 -34.46
CA GLU A 203 6.95 -3.36 -35.38
C GLU A 203 6.27 -2.27 -36.24
N GLU A 204 4.97 -2.39 -36.49
CA GLU A 204 4.17 -1.46 -37.31
C GLU A 204 3.55 -0.32 -36.50
N ILE A 205 3.50 -0.45 -35.17
CA ILE A 205 2.93 0.58 -34.31
C ILE A 205 3.84 1.80 -34.31
N ARG A 206 3.31 2.93 -34.77
CA ARG A 206 4.03 4.21 -34.85
C ARG A 206 3.79 5.09 -33.63
N ASP A 207 2.58 5.09 -33.07
CA ASP A 207 2.18 5.89 -31.91
C ASP A 207 1.78 4.97 -30.75
N TRP A 208 2.72 4.76 -29.84
CA TRP A 208 2.55 3.96 -28.63
C TRP A 208 1.93 4.78 -27.46
N ILE A 209 2.07 6.12 -27.53
CA ILE A 209 1.63 7.01 -26.46
C ILE A 209 0.26 7.59 -26.83
N ARG A 210 -0.76 6.76 -26.75
CA ARG A 210 -2.15 7.11 -27.00
C ARG A 210 -2.88 7.15 -25.66
N GLY A 211 -2.91 8.30 -24.99
CA GLY A 211 -3.72 8.49 -23.79
C GLY A 211 -4.79 9.54 -24.01
N PRO A 212 -5.89 9.51 -23.25
CA PRO A 212 -6.73 10.67 -23.14
C PRO A 212 -5.93 11.74 -22.38
N TYR A 213 -5.25 12.62 -23.09
CA TYR A 213 -4.61 13.78 -22.49
C TYR A 213 -5.70 14.71 -21.97
N ARG A 214 -6.13 14.48 -20.72
CA ARG A 214 -7.21 15.23 -20.06
C ARG A 214 -6.83 16.66 -19.69
N SER A 215 -5.54 17.02 -19.83
CA SER A 215 -5.03 18.32 -19.44
C SER A 215 -4.08 18.93 -20.47
N ARG A 216 -3.90 20.26 -20.40
CA ARG A 216 -2.88 20.98 -21.22
C ARG A 216 -1.47 20.46 -20.94
N TRP A 217 -1.17 20.04 -19.71
CA TRP A 217 0.12 19.47 -19.33
C TRP A 217 0.40 18.13 -20.03
N GLY A 218 -0.60 17.29 -20.23
CA GLY A 218 -0.43 16.04 -20.98
C GLY A 218 0.06 16.29 -22.42
N HIS A 219 -0.45 17.32 -23.09
CA HIS A 219 0.03 17.71 -24.43
C HIS A 219 1.47 18.24 -24.38
N VAL A 220 1.81 19.05 -23.37
CA VAL A 220 3.18 19.57 -23.18
C VAL A 220 4.16 18.41 -22.96
N PHE A 221 3.86 17.47 -22.07
CA PHE A 221 4.73 16.33 -21.81
C PHE A 221 4.85 15.39 -23.01
N LYS A 222 3.80 15.23 -23.82
CA LYS A 222 3.89 14.47 -25.09
C LYS A 222 4.86 15.12 -26.07
N LEU A 223 4.85 16.45 -26.16
CA LEU A 223 5.82 17.18 -27.00
C LEU A 223 7.24 17.03 -26.46
N ILE A 224 7.41 17.08 -25.14
CA ILE A 224 8.72 16.84 -24.47
C ILE A 224 9.21 15.42 -24.76
N ASP A 225 8.37 14.38 -24.64
CA ASP A 225 8.73 13.01 -24.99
C ASP A 225 9.19 12.88 -26.45
N GLY A 226 8.48 13.51 -27.37
CA GLY A 226 8.88 13.56 -28.78
C GLY A 226 10.24 14.24 -28.99
N ALA A 227 10.48 15.35 -28.31
CA ALA A 227 11.76 16.06 -28.37
C ALA A 227 12.91 15.24 -27.76
N LEU A 228 12.66 14.55 -26.63
CA LEU A 228 13.64 13.68 -25.99
C LEU A 228 14.01 12.49 -26.89
N LYS A 229 13.04 11.90 -27.58
CA LYS A 229 13.30 10.83 -28.57
C LYS A 229 14.15 11.31 -29.75
N LEU A 230 13.94 12.53 -30.21
CA LEU A 230 14.78 13.14 -31.25
C LEU A 230 16.20 13.48 -30.74
N ALA A 231 16.33 13.90 -29.48
CA ALA A 231 17.61 14.23 -28.85
C ALA A 231 18.38 12.99 -28.36
N GLU A 232 17.79 11.82 -28.41
CA GLU A 232 18.38 10.57 -27.89
C GLU A 232 19.80 10.29 -28.37
N PRO A 233 20.20 10.49 -29.65
CA PRO A 233 21.57 10.26 -30.10
C PRO A 233 22.60 11.13 -29.35
N VAL A 234 22.21 12.35 -28.96
CA VAL A 234 23.06 13.26 -28.19
C VAL A 234 23.06 12.88 -26.71
N LEU A 235 21.87 12.61 -26.15
CA LEU A 235 21.71 12.20 -24.75
C LEU A 235 22.41 10.85 -24.47
N SER A 236 22.50 9.95 -25.44
CA SER A 236 23.19 8.67 -25.28
C SER A 236 24.71 8.81 -25.05
N VAL A 237 25.30 9.98 -25.28
CA VAL A 237 26.73 10.25 -25.12
C VAL A 237 26.99 11.26 -23.99
N VAL A 238 26.20 12.35 -23.93
CA VAL A 238 26.46 13.45 -23.00
C VAL A 238 26.06 13.06 -21.56
N ALA A 239 27.03 13.12 -20.66
CA ALA A 239 26.89 12.86 -19.22
C ALA A 239 26.23 11.52 -18.85
N ARG A 240 26.09 10.58 -19.79
CA ARG A 240 25.39 9.30 -19.59
C ARG A 240 26.04 8.46 -18.50
N ASP A 241 27.34 8.21 -18.59
CA ASP A 241 28.05 7.35 -17.62
C ASP A 241 28.10 7.96 -16.22
N SER A 242 28.18 9.28 -16.15
CA SER A 242 28.12 10.01 -14.88
C SER A 242 26.72 9.90 -14.24
N ALA A 243 25.66 9.97 -15.04
CA ALA A 243 24.29 9.81 -14.58
C ALA A 243 23.98 8.37 -14.15
N ILE A 244 24.49 7.36 -14.88
CA ILE A 244 24.39 5.94 -14.51
C ILE A 244 25.09 5.70 -13.17
N ARG A 245 26.31 6.18 -12.98
CA ARG A 245 27.01 6.07 -11.68
C ARG A 245 26.21 6.71 -10.55
N LYS A 246 25.63 7.89 -10.77
CA LYS A 246 24.80 8.57 -9.77
C LYS A 246 23.53 7.77 -9.41
N ALA A 247 22.91 7.13 -10.40
CA ALA A 247 21.78 6.24 -10.18
C ALA A 247 22.17 4.98 -9.39
N ALA A 248 23.31 4.37 -9.73
CA ALA A 248 23.83 3.21 -9.00
C ALA A 248 24.15 3.56 -7.54
N THR A 249 24.83 4.67 -7.29
CA THR A 249 25.10 5.17 -5.93
C THR A 249 23.80 5.42 -5.15
N PHE A 250 22.77 6.01 -5.79
CA PHE A 250 21.46 6.20 -5.17
C PHE A 250 20.85 4.87 -4.71
N VAL A 251 20.94 3.83 -5.53
CA VAL A 251 20.45 2.47 -5.18
C VAL A 251 21.29 1.87 -4.05
N GLU A 252 22.62 1.92 -4.14
CA GLU A 252 23.54 1.36 -3.15
C GLU A 252 23.34 1.94 -1.74
N GLU A 253 23.18 3.27 -1.65
CA GLU A 253 22.95 3.97 -0.38
C GLU A 253 21.63 3.58 0.29
N ARG A 254 20.65 3.10 -0.48
CA ARG A 254 19.28 2.79 -0.03
C ARG A 254 18.95 1.31 0.03
N LEU A 255 19.94 0.45 -0.18
CA LEU A 255 19.78 -0.98 0.05
C LEU A 255 19.73 -1.27 1.56
N ASN A 256 18.66 -1.93 1.99
CA ASN A 256 18.36 -2.20 3.40
C ASN A 256 18.68 -3.64 3.82
N GLY A 257 19.70 -4.26 3.25
CA GLY A 257 20.04 -5.65 3.55
C GLY A 257 18.91 -6.60 3.13
N GLU A 258 18.33 -7.31 4.09
CA GLU A 258 17.29 -8.32 3.85
C GLU A 258 15.99 -7.80 3.19
N ASP A 259 15.71 -6.49 3.27
CA ASP A 259 14.51 -5.89 2.65
C ASP A 259 14.80 -5.19 1.30
N GLY A 260 16.03 -5.23 0.82
CA GLY A 260 16.40 -4.71 -0.50
C GLY A 260 16.14 -3.21 -0.69
N LEU A 261 15.92 -2.77 -1.93
CA LEU A 261 15.63 -1.38 -2.26
C LEU A 261 14.17 -1.02 -2.02
N GLY A 262 13.93 -0.03 -1.15
CA GLY A 262 12.61 0.48 -0.85
C GLY A 262 11.65 -0.56 -0.27
N ALA A 263 12.15 -1.76 0.02
CA ALA A 263 11.41 -2.91 0.57
C ALA A 263 10.14 -3.28 -0.23
N ILE A 264 10.12 -3.01 -1.53
CA ILE A 264 9.03 -3.33 -2.46
C ILE A 264 9.54 -4.10 -3.67
N TYR A 265 8.79 -5.12 -4.09
CA TYR A 265 9.16 -6.00 -5.20
C TYR A 265 9.61 -5.24 -6.48
N PRO A 266 8.87 -4.26 -7.03
CA PRO A 266 9.27 -3.63 -8.28
C PRO A 266 10.64 -2.93 -8.21
N ALA A 267 10.93 -2.25 -7.10
CA ALA A 267 12.21 -1.56 -6.92
C ALA A 267 13.37 -2.56 -6.84
N MET A 268 13.18 -3.68 -6.14
CA MET A 268 14.16 -4.77 -6.03
C MET A 268 14.38 -5.44 -7.40
N ALA A 269 13.32 -5.83 -8.10
CA ALA A 269 13.41 -6.47 -9.40
C ALA A 269 14.14 -5.59 -10.43
N TYR A 270 13.80 -4.29 -10.51
CA TYR A 270 14.49 -3.36 -11.40
C TYR A 270 15.95 -3.12 -10.98
N SER A 271 16.28 -3.18 -9.69
CA SER A 271 17.67 -3.08 -9.22
C SER A 271 18.51 -4.28 -9.64
N LEU A 272 17.97 -5.48 -9.59
CA LEU A 272 18.62 -6.68 -10.13
C LEU A 272 18.92 -6.53 -11.61
N MET A 273 17.91 -6.17 -12.40
CA MET A 273 18.06 -5.98 -13.85
C MET A 273 19.03 -4.83 -14.18
N MET A 274 19.08 -3.79 -13.35
CA MET A 274 20.04 -2.68 -13.48
C MET A 274 21.48 -3.17 -13.29
N TYR A 275 21.75 -3.91 -12.20
CA TYR A 275 23.10 -4.42 -11.91
C TYR A 275 23.55 -5.44 -12.96
N ASP A 276 22.66 -6.31 -13.41
CA ASP A 276 22.93 -7.22 -14.52
C ASP A 276 23.29 -6.46 -15.80
N ALA A 277 22.50 -5.46 -16.19
CA ALA A 277 22.77 -4.64 -17.37
C ALA A 277 24.08 -3.84 -17.28
N MET A 278 24.51 -3.45 -16.07
CA MET A 278 25.77 -2.73 -15.84
C MET A 278 27.00 -3.65 -15.85
N SER A 279 26.88 -4.92 -15.46
CA SER A 279 28.00 -5.86 -15.30
C SER A 279 27.62 -7.28 -15.70
N PRO A 280 27.21 -7.54 -16.93
CA PRO A 280 26.61 -8.82 -17.32
C PRO A 280 27.58 -10.02 -17.22
N ALA A 281 28.88 -9.79 -17.30
CA ALA A 281 29.89 -10.87 -17.27
C ALA A 281 30.41 -11.23 -15.87
N GLN A 282 30.27 -10.35 -14.89
CA GLN A 282 30.91 -10.51 -13.57
C GLN A 282 29.90 -10.62 -12.43
N GLY A 283 28.64 -10.21 -12.65
CA GLY A 283 27.67 -10.02 -11.58
C GLY A 283 28.05 -8.84 -10.66
N HIS A 284 27.11 -8.45 -9.79
CA HIS A 284 27.36 -7.41 -8.79
C HIS A 284 27.07 -7.99 -7.39
N PRO A 285 27.88 -7.69 -6.35
CA PRO A 285 27.68 -8.25 -5.00
C PRO A 285 26.27 -8.04 -4.43
N ASN A 286 25.68 -6.87 -4.72
CA ASN A 286 24.33 -6.52 -4.25
C ASN A 286 23.21 -7.40 -4.83
N MET A 287 23.46 -8.12 -5.94
CA MET A 287 22.44 -8.96 -6.56
C MET A 287 22.02 -10.12 -5.66
N ALA A 288 22.95 -10.71 -4.92
CA ALA A 288 22.63 -11.80 -3.98
C ALA A 288 21.69 -11.30 -2.86
N VAL A 289 22.02 -10.16 -2.25
CA VAL A 289 21.19 -9.52 -1.19
C VAL A 289 19.79 -9.20 -1.69
N ILE A 290 19.68 -8.65 -2.92
CA ILE A 290 18.38 -8.30 -3.48
C ILE A 290 17.56 -9.56 -3.78
N TRP A 291 18.19 -10.65 -4.27
CA TRP A 291 17.50 -11.91 -4.48
C TRP A 291 16.96 -12.50 -3.17
N GLU A 292 17.78 -12.51 -2.12
CA GLU A 292 17.34 -12.94 -0.79
C GLU A 292 16.12 -12.14 -0.31
N ALA A 293 16.15 -10.82 -0.49
CA ALA A 293 15.03 -9.96 -0.16
C ALA A 293 13.75 -10.28 -0.98
N ILE A 294 13.89 -10.59 -2.26
CA ILE A 294 12.75 -11.01 -3.10
C ILE A 294 12.23 -12.38 -2.69
N ASP A 295 13.10 -13.33 -2.37
CA ASP A 295 12.71 -14.68 -1.94
C ASP A 295 11.90 -14.64 -0.63
N LEU A 296 12.12 -13.66 0.26
CA LEU A 296 11.30 -13.43 1.46
C LEU A 296 9.86 -12.98 1.16
N LEU A 297 9.58 -12.50 -0.06
CA LEU A 297 8.22 -12.13 -0.48
C LEU A 297 7.41 -13.31 -1.01
N ILE A 298 8.00 -14.50 -1.14
CA ILE A 298 7.31 -15.67 -1.68
C ILE A 298 6.42 -16.30 -0.62
N VAL A 299 5.15 -16.43 -0.94
CA VAL A 299 4.16 -17.19 -0.16
C VAL A 299 3.96 -18.54 -0.81
N GLU A 300 4.26 -19.60 -0.07
CA GLU A 300 4.01 -20.98 -0.50
C GLU A 300 2.81 -21.56 0.25
N LYS A 301 1.82 -22.03 -0.51
CA LYS A 301 0.65 -22.76 -0.01
C LYS A 301 0.60 -24.15 -0.64
N GLU A 302 -0.25 -25.01 -0.09
CA GLU A 302 -0.51 -26.32 -0.71
C GLU A 302 -1.08 -26.10 -2.13
N GLY A 303 -0.28 -26.48 -3.14
CA GLY A 303 -0.65 -26.42 -4.57
C GLY A 303 -0.37 -25.10 -5.28
N GLU A 304 -0.19 -23.98 -4.60
CA GLU A 304 0.03 -22.67 -5.23
C GLU A 304 1.16 -21.86 -4.58
N VAL A 305 1.74 -20.94 -5.35
CA VAL A 305 2.75 -19.98 -4.90
C VAL A 305 2.45 -18.61 -5.50
N TYR A 306 2.67 -17.55 -4.75
CA TYR A 306 2.68 -16.20 -5.29
C TYR A 306 3.71 -15.30 -4.59
N CYS A 307 4.18 -14.28 -5.32
CA CYS A 307 5.06 -13.26 -4.77
C CYS A 307 4.21 -12.08 -4.27
N GLN A 308 4.44 -11.67 -3.01
CA GLN A 308 3.84 -10.47 -2.42
C GLN A 308 4.55 -9.21 -2.92
N PRO A 309 3.87 -8.05 -2.94
CA PRO A 309 4.50 -6.78 -3.29
C PRO A 309 5.51 -6.27 -2.25
N CYS A 310 5.24 -6.54 -0.98
CA CYS A 310 6.05 -6.23 0.20
C CYS A 310 5.47 -6.97 1.41
N VAL A 311 6.07 -6.79 2.57
CA VAL A 311 5.56 -7.25 3.87
C VAL A 311 5.35 -6.07 4.81
N SER A 312 4.47 -6.22 5.80
CA SER A 312 4.01 -5.15 6.71
C SER A 312 4.22 -5.44 8.20
N PRO A 313 5.40 -5.92 8.62
CA PRO A 313 5.59 -6.39 10.00
C PRO A 313 5.42 -5.30 11.05
N VAL A 314 5.79 -4.04 10.77
CA VAL A 314 5.62 -2.94 11.71
C VAL A 314 4.14 -2.57 11.84
N TRP A 315 3.44 -2.43 10.71
CA TRP A 315 2.01 -2.17 10.65
C TRP A 315 1.19 -3.27 11.31
N ASP A 316 1.43 -4.52 10.96
CA ASP A 316 0.74 -5.67 11.53
C ASP A 316 0.98 -5.81 13.03
N THR A 317 2.21 -5.56 13.48
CA THR A 317 2.58 -5.64 14.91
C THR A 317 1.91 -4.53 15.70
N CYS A 318 1.92 -3.29 15.22
CA CYS A 318 1.30 -2.20 15.96
C CYS A 318 -0.23 -2.30 16.00
N LEU A 319 -0.89 -2.71 14.90
CA LEU A 319 -2.35 -2.90 14.88
C LEU A 319 -2.79 -4.09 15.75
N SER A 320 -2.07 -5.22 15.67
CA SER A 320 -2.29 -6.36 16.57
C SER A 320 -2.08 -5.96 18.02
N GLY A 321 -1.03 -5.17 18.31
CA GLY A 321 -0.76 -4.63 19.64
C GLY A 321 -1.90 -3.76 20.16
N HIS A 322 -2.50 -2.89 19.33
CA HIS A 322 -3.66 -2.08 19.70
C HIS A 322 -4.91 -2.92 20.00
N ALA A 323 -5.15 -3.97 19.23
CA ALA A 323 -6.26 -4.90 19.49
C ALA A 323 -6.03 -5.68 20.77
N MET A 324 -4.81 -6.16 20.99
CA MET A 324 -4.45 -6.97 22.17
C MET A 324 -4.44 -6.13 23.46
N ILE A 325 -3.95 -4.89 23.45
CA ILE A 325 -4.00 -4.03 24.65
C ILE A 325 -5.43 -3.68 25.04
N GLU A 326 -6.34 -3.54 24.05
CA GLU A 326 -7.75 -3.34 24.32
C GLU A 326 -8.39 -4.59 24.94
N ALA A 327 -8.03 -5.79 24.46
CA ALA A 327 -8.45 -7.06 25.01
C ALA A 327 -7.86 -7.32 26.42
N ALA A 328 -6.62 -6.92 26.67
CA ALA A 328 -5.92 -7.05 27.94
C ALA A 328 -6.55 -6.23 29.10
N SER A 329 -7.38 -5.22 28.81
CA SER A 329 -8.11 -4.44 29.80
C SER A 329 -9.02 -5.33 30.68
N ASN A 330 -9.17 -6.60 30.34
CA ASN A 330 -9.82 -7.62 31.16
C ASN A 330 -8.94 -8.23 32.27
N GLY A 331 -7.65 -7.81 32.35
CA GLY A 331 -6.73 -8.25 33.39
C GLY A 331 -6.04 -9.58 33.12
N ASP A 332 -5.96 -10.01 31.84
CA ASP A 332 -5.20 -11.23 31.45
C ASP A 332 -3.70 -10.92 31.36
N PRO A 333 -2.85 -11.47 32.28
CA PRO A 333 -1.42 -11.24 32.28
C PRO A 333 -0.71 -11.82 31.04
N GLY A 334 -1.26 -12.89 30.46
CA GLY A 334 -0.70 -13.50 29.26
C GLY A 334 -0.80 -12.59 28.06
N VAL A 335 -1.94 -11.94 27.88
CA VAL A 335 -2.16 -10.95 26.81
C VAL A 335 -1.26 -9.73 27.00
N SER A 336 -1.13 -9.23 28.24
CA SER A 336 -0.23 -8.11 28.55
C SER A 336 1.22 -8.40 28.18
N ALA A 337 1.73 -9.59 28.47
CA ALA A 337 3.09 -10.00 28.11
C ALA A 337 3.30 -10.03 26.57
N LYS A 338 2.27 -10.39 25.81
CA LYS A 338 2.31 -10.36 24.35
C LYS A 338 2.42 -8.94 23.81
N VAL A 339 1.68 -7.99 24.40
CA VAL A 339 1.78 -6.57 24.05
C VAL A 339 3.17 -6.01 24.40
N ASP A 340 3.72 -6.36 25.56
CA ASP A 340 5.06 -5.90 25.98
C ASP A 340 6.14 -6.39 25.01
N ALA A 341 6.07 -7.66 24.57
CA ALA A 341 7.00 -8.20 23.58
C ALA A 341 6.89 -7.47 22.24
N ALA A 342 5.67 -7.16 21.78
CA ALA A 342 5.46 -6.39 20.56
C ALA A 342 6.01 -4.96 20.66
N CYS A 343 5.79 -4.28 21.78
CA CYS A 343 6.33 -2.94 22.02
C CYS A 343 7.88 -2.96 22.06
N ASP A 344 8.50 -3.98 22.63
CA ASP A 344 9.96 -4.13 22.64
C ASP A 344 10.53 -4.39 21.25
N TRP A 345 9.84 -5.21 20.46
CA TRP A 345 10.20 -5.46 19.07
C TRP A 345 10.13 -4.18 18.23
N LEU A 346 9.06 -3.37 18.41
CA LEU A 346 8.91 -2.07 17.74
C LEU A 346 9.98 -1.07 18.21
N LEU A 347 10.25 -0.98 19.52
CA LEU A 347 11.29 -0.09 20.05
C LEU A 347 12.64 -0.31 19.39
N ALA A 348 13.02 -1.59 19.19
CA ALA A 348 14.29 -1.96 18.56
C ALA A 348 14.41 -1.54 17.08
N ARG A 349 13.32 -1.17 16.44
CA ARG A 349 13.24 -0.80 15.00
C ARG A 349 13.04 0.69 14.75
N GLN A 350 13.06 1.52 15.79
CA GLN A 350 13.00 2.96 15.59
C GLN A 350 14.23 3.46 14.82
N ILE A 351 14.02 4.18 13.74
CA ILE A 351 15.08 4.81 12.94
C ILE A 351 15.52 6.09 13.64
N THR A 352 16.74 6.10 14.19
CA THR A 352 17.24 7.19 15.05
C THR A 352 18.45 7.93 14.52
N ASP A 353 19.15 7.37 13.53
CA ASP A 353 20.45 7.82 13.03
C ASP A 353 20.50 8.04 11.52
N VAL A 354 19.56 7.47 10.77
CA VAL A 354 19.49 7.65 9.32
C VAL A 354 18.66 8.89 8.96
N ARG A 355 19.25 9.80 8.22
CA ARG A 355 18.56 10.91 7.58
C ARG A 355 18.14 10.47 6.17
N GLY A 356 16.90 10.01 6.05
CA GLY A 356 16.36 9.52 4.79
C GLY A 356 16.02 10.62 3.77
N ASP A 357 15.37 10.22 2.69
CA ASP A 357 15.00 11.11 1.58
C ASP A 357 14.10 12.28 2.00
N TRP A 358 13.28 12.09 3.03
CA TRP A 358 12.45 13.15 3.63
C TRP A 358 13.26 14.39 4.03
N ALA A 359 14.54 14.23 4.42
CA ALA A 359 15.41 15.31 4.81
C ALA A 359 15.77 16.26 3.65
N GLU A 360 15.58 15.82 2.40
CA GLU A 360 15.78 16.65 1.21
C GLU A 360 14.76 17.82 1.13
N ILE A 361 13.58 17.62 1.73
CA ILE A 361 12.51 18.63 1.80
C ILE A 361 12.37 19.21 3.22
N ARG A 362 12.70 18.42 4.24
CA ARG A 362 12.63 18.78 5.68
C ARG A 362 14.01 18.68 6.35
N PRO A 363 14.99 19.53 5.97
CA PRO A 363 16.36 19.41 6.47
C PRO A 363 16.50 19.64 7.98
N ASP A 364 15.55 20.32 8.61
CA ASP A 364 15.56 20.62 10.05
C ASP A 364 14.89 19.53 10.90
N ALA A 365 14.14 18.60 10.27
CA ALA A 365 13.55 17.49 10.99
C ALA A 365 14.63 16.51 11.46
N VAL A 366 14.38 15.81 12.56
CA VAL A 366 15.31 14.84 13.14
C VAL A 366 14.75 13.43 13.00
N PRO A 367 15.58 12.40 12.80
CA PRO A 367 15.13 11.01 12.71
C PRO A 367 14.36 10.57 13.97
N GLY A 368 13.36 9.72 13.81
CA GLY A 368 12.55 9.23 14.94
C GLY A 368 11.34 8.39 14.52
N GLY A 369 11.20 8.09 13.24
CA GLY A 369 10.10 7.30 12.70
C GLY A 369 10.37 5.80 12.66
N TRP A 370 9.37 5.06 12.17
CA TRP A 370 9.45 3.64 11.85
C TRP A 370 9.14 3.41 10.38
N ALA A 371 9.82 2.44 9.78
CA ALA A 371 9.44 1.94 8.47
C ALA A 371 8.18 1.05 8.58
N PHE A 372 7.49 0.86 7.48
CA PHE A 372 6.37 -0.07 7.34
C PHE A 372 6.84 -1.54 7.34
N GLN A 373 8.02 -1.79 6.75
CA GLN A 373 8.66 -3.10 6.58
C GLN A 373 9.66 -3.39 7.73
N TYR A 374 10.40 -4.50 7.65
CA TYR A 374 11.43 -4.84 8.65
C TYR A 374 12.56 -3.80 8.70
N ARG A 375 13.04 -3.38 7.52
CA ARG A 375 14.03 -2.32 7.35
C ARG A 375 13.78 -1.54 6.07
N ASN A 376 13.59 -0.25 6.21
CA ASN A 376 13.51 0.71 5.10
C ASN A 376 13.94 2.09 5.62
N ASP A 377 15.15 2.16 6.14
CA ASP A 377 15.63 3.24 7.01
C ASP A 377 15.63 4.62 6.35
N HIS A 378 15.71 4.68 5.01
CA HIS A 378 15.61 5.94 4.26
C HIS A 378 14.16 6.42 4.10
N TYR A 379 13.17 5.56 4.36
CA TYR A 379 11.76 5.83 4.10
C TYR A 379 10.88 5.44 5.31
N PRO A 380 11.08 6.08 6.48
CA PRO A 380 10.15 5.91 7.58
C PRO A 380 8.74 6.35 7.15
N ASP A 381 7.74 5.61 7.59
CA ASP A 381 6.32 5.84 7.32
C ASP A 381 5.71 6.73 8.39
N VAL A 382 4.98 7.76 7.97
CA VAL A 382 4.32 8.72 8.87
C VAL A 382 3.14 8.06 9.60
N ASP A 383 2.35 7.23 8.90
CA ASP A 383 1.19 6.53 9.48
C ASP A 383 1.65 5.50 10.52
N ASP A 384 2.61 4.62 10.15
CA ASP A 384 3.22 3.68 11.08
C ASP A 384 3.80 4.36 12.31
N THR A 385 4.55 5.44 12.11
CA THR A 385 5.17 6.17 13.21
C THR A 385 4.13 6.72 14.19
N ALA A 386 3.02 7.25 13.70
CA ALA A 386 1.95 7.75 14.56
C ALA A 386 1.28 6.60 15.33
N VAL A 387 0.95 5.48 14.65
CA VAL A 387 0.25 4.34 15.27
C VAL A 387 1.16 3.61 16.26
N VAL A 388 2.44 3.40 15.94
CA VAL A 388 3.43 2.83 16.87
C VAL A 388 3.60 3.74 18.10
N GLY A 389 3.74 5.06 17.89
CA GLY A 389 3.83 6.02 18.98
C GLY A 389 2.63 5.97 19.92
N MET A 390 1.41 5.84 19.37
CA MET A 390 0.19 5.66 20.17
C MET A 390 0.18 4.35 20.96
N LEU A 391 0.62 3.24 20.40
CA LEU A 391 0.70 1.95 21.07
C LEU A 391 1.69 1.98 22.24
N LEU A 392 2.91 2.49 22.00
CA LEU A 392 3.94 2.62 23.04
C LEU A 392 3.47 3.53 24.20
N HIS A 393 2.76 4.62 23.88
CA HIS A 393 2.17 5.51 24.90
C HIS A 393 1.06 4.81 25.69
N ARG A 394 0.17 4.03 25.03
CA ARG A 394 -0.88 3.25 25.69
C ARG A 394 -0.33 2.16 26.63
N ASN A 395 0.82 1.54 26.25
CA ASN A 395 1.49 0.56 27.11
C ASN A 395 1.93 1.17 28.44
N GLY A 396 2.30 2.45 28.43
CA GLY A 396 2.60 3.24 29.64
C GLY A 396 3.95 2.92 30.30
N ASN A 397 4.79 2.07 29.73
CA ASN A 397 6.10 1.78 30.29
C ASN A 397 7.08 2.94 30.04
N PRO A 398 7.70 3.52 31.10
CA PRO A 398 8.60 4.66 30.96
C PRO A 398 9.78 4.46 30.02
N LYS A 399 10.20 3.21 29.76
CA LYS A 399 11.31 2.90 28.83
C LYS A 399 11.04 3.40 27.41
N TYR A 400 9.76 3.58 27.01
CA TYR A 400 9.37 4.04 25.68
C TYR A 400 9.33 5.57 25.53
N THR A 401 9.41 6.33 26.62
CA THR A 401 9.24 7.80 26.61
C THR A 401 10.15 8.51 25.61
N THR A 402 11.43 8.12 25.55
CA THR A 402 12.37 8.73 24.59
C THR A 402 12.02 8.43 23.14
N ALA A 403 11.56 7.22 22.85
CA ALA A 403 11.15 6.83 21.51
C ALA A 403 9.89 7.58 21.07
N ILE A 404 8.91 7.70 21.95
CA ILE A 404 7.67 8.47 21.73
C ILE A 404 7.99 9.93 21.43
N GLU A 405 8.88 10.56 22.21
CA GLU A 405 9.23 11.97 22.00
C GLU A 405 10.02 12.20 20.70
N ARG A 406 10.84 11.24 20.26
CA ARG A 406 11.51 11.30 18.94
C ARG A 406 10.49 11.20 17.81
N ALA A 407 9.54 10.26 17.91
CA ALA A 407 8.45 10.11 16.94
C ALA A 407 7.61 11.40 16.85
N ARG A 408 7.23 11.97 17.99
CA ARG A 408 6.50 13.24 18.05
C ARG A 408 7.20 14.35 17.26
N ARG A 409 8.49 14.55 17.52
CA ARG A 409 9.27 15.59 16.82
C ARG A 409 9.36 15.35 15.32
N TRP A 410 9.55 14.10 14.93
CA TRP A 410 9.60 13.75 13.51
C TRP A 410 8.26 13.99 12.82
N ILE A 411 7.13 13.54 13.40
CA ILE A 411 5.77 13.77 12.89
C ILE A 411 5.49 15.28 12.74
N ILE A 412 5.83 16.10 13.73
CA ILE A 412 5.67 17.56 13.63
C ILE A 412 6.49 18.11 12.45
N GLY A 413 7.74 17.66 12.30
CA GLY A 413 8.62 18.07 11.20
C GLY A 413 8.09 17.69 9.81
N MET A 414 7.30 16.63 9.69
CA MET A 414 6.74 16.13 8.43
C MET A 414 5.42 16.79 8.03
N GLN A 415 4.84 17.69 8.85
CA GLN A 415 3.60 18.38 8.48
C GLN A 415 3.79 19.22 7.22
N SER A 416 2.93 19.01 6.22
CA SER A 416 2.91 19.79 4.99
C SER A 416 2.38 21.22 5.20
N ARG A 417 2.67 22.11 4.25
CA ARG A 417 2.27 23.54 4.33
C ARG A 417 0.76 23.73 4.41
N ASN A 418 -0.01 22.84 3.80
CA ASN A 418 -1.47 22.87 3.85
C ASN A 418 -2.06 22.37 5.19
N GLY A 419 -1.22 21.89 6.11
CA GLY A 419 -1.62 21.38 7.42
C GLY A 419 -1.82 19.86 7.50
N GLY A 420 -1.89 19.14 6.39
CA GLY A 420 -1.99 17.69 6.34
C GLY A 420 -0.64 16.99 6.35
N TRP A 421 -0.67 15.64 6.32
CA TRP A 421 0.51 14.77 6.20
C TRP A 421 0.34 13.78 5.06
N GLY A 422 1.40 13.61 4.25
CA GLY A 422 1.59 12.47 3.37
C GLY A 422 2.17 11.28 4.13
N ALA A 423 2.24 10.11 3.49
CA ALA A 423 2.73 8.91 4.15
C ALA A 423 4.26 8.89 4.32
N PHE A 424 5.02 9.46 3.38
CA PHE A 424 6.49 9.42 3.38
C PHE A 424 7.14 10.77 3.10
N ASP A 425 6.47 11.61 2.33
CA ASP A 425 7.01 12.88 1.84
C ASP A 425 6.17 14.07 2.32
N ALA A 426 6.82 15.17 2.66
CA ALA A 426 6.14 16.44 2.93
C ALA A 426 6.05 17.29 1.66
N ASP A 427 4.93 18.03 1.47
CA ASP A 427 4.71 18.92 0.32
C ASP A 427 4.88 18.25 -1.06
N ASN A 428 4.57 16.95 -1.18
CA ASN A 428 4.67 16.20 -2.43
C ASN A 428 3.32 16.20 -3.18
N ASP A 429 2.88 17.38 -3.63
CA ASP A 429 1.54 17.66 -4.13
C ASP A 429 1.51 18.33 -5.51
N ARG A 430 2.58 18.23 -6.30
CA ARG A 430 2.69 18.85 -7.63
C ARG A 430 1.88 18.09 -8.68
N GLU A 431 0.56 18.17 -8.64
CA GLU A 431 -0.39 17.40 -9.47
C GLU A 431 -0.11 17.41 -10.98
N TYR A 432 0.51 18.48 -11.52
CA TYR A 432 0.85 18.53 -12.94
C TYR A 432 1.81 17.40 -13.37
N LEU A 433 2.60 16.84 -12.44
CA LEU A 433 3.53 15.73 -12.71
C LEU A 433 2.79 14.42 -13.02
N ASN A 434 1.56 14.22 -12.54
CA ASN A 434 0.74 13.07 -12.90
C ASN A 434 0.35 13.02 -14.40
N ASN A 435 0.66 14.06 -15.17
CA ASN A 435 0.42 14.09 -16.61
C ASN A 435 1.64 13.69 -17.45
N ILE A 436 2.74 13.29 -16.82
CA ILE A 436 3.93 12.78 -17.53
C ILE A 436 3.56 11.42 -18.16
N PRO A 437 3.94 11.13 -19.42
CA PRO A 437 3.61 9.88 -20.09
C PRO A 437 4.06 8.61 -19.36
N PHE A 438 5.09 8.70 -18.53
CA PHE A 438 5.57 7.64 -17.67
C PHE A 438 4.68 7.45 -16.41
N ALA A 439 3.96 8.48 -16.00
CA ALA A 439 3.06 8.46 -14.85
C ALA A 439 1.60 8.14 -15.26
N ASP A 440 1.38 7.31 -16.30
CA ASP A 440 0.05 6.96 -16.79
C ASP A 440 -0.79 6.18 -15.76
N HIS A 441 -0.15 5.67 -14.71
CA HIS A 441 -0.76 5.04 -13.54
C HIS A 441 -1.26 6.03 -12.46
N GLY A 442 -0.92 7.33 -12.55
CA GLY A 442 -1.39 8.36 -11.60
C GLY A 442 -0.87 8.25 -10.16
N ALA A 443 0.21 7.48 -9.91
CA ALA A 443 0.75 7.20 -8.58
C ALA A 443 2.17 7.77 -8.38
N LEU A 444 2.46 8.90 -9.01
CA LEU A 444 3.80 9.52 -8.96
C LEU A 444 4.05 10.32 -7.66
N LEU A 445 3.00 10.74 -6.99
CA LEU A 445 3.05 11.68 -5.86
C LEU A 445 2.57 11.03 -4.56
N ASP A 446 2.98 11.62 -3.44
CA ASP A 446 2.55 11.31 -2.07
C ASP A 446 1.96 12.58 -1.41
N PRO A 447 0.77 13.03 -1.84
CA PRO A 447 0.14 14.20 -1.26
C PRO A 447 -0.40 13.90 0.15
N PRO A 448 -0.60 14.91 1.00
CA PRO A 448 -1.33 14.77 2.24
C PRO A 448 -2.72 14.14 2.03
N THR A 449 -3.13 13.28 2.96
CA THR A 449 -4.40 12.56 2.91
C THR A 449 -5.13 12.59 4.25
N ALA A 450 -6.44 12.39 4.24
CA ALA A 450 -7.25 12.49 5.45
C ALA A 450 -6.92 11.40 6.48
N ASP A 451 -6.69 10.17 6.04
CA ASP A 451 -6.35 9.02 6.90
C ASP A 451 -5.01 9.21 7.62
N VAL A 452 -3.92 9.51 6.91
CA VAL A 452 -2.60 9.77 7.52
C VAL A 452 -2.63 11.02 8.40
N THR A 453 -3.27 12.10 7.95
CA THR A 453 -3.45 13.33 8.75
C THR A 453 -4.18 13.04 10.04
N ALA A 454 -5.23 12.22 10.00
CA ALA A 454 -5.99 11.82 11.18
C ALA A 454 -5.12 11.06 12.19
N ARG A 455 -4.28 10.11 11.75
CA ARG A 455 -3.37 9.36 12.62
C ARG A 455 -2.38 10.29 13.33
N CYS A 456 -1.80 11.25 12.62
CA CYS A 456 -0.89 12.23 13.21
C CYS A 456 -1.58 13.09 14.26
N ILE A 457 -2.82 13.56 13.99
CA ILE A 457 -3.62 14.31 14.97
C ILE A 457 -3.93 13.44 16.18
N SER A 458 -4.35 12.18 15.98
CA SER A 458 -4.63 11.22 17.04
C SER A 458 -3.43 11.04 17.96
N PHE A 459 -2.25 10.82 17.39
CA PHE A 459 -1.02 10.64 18.14
C PHE A 459 -0.65 11.87 18.97
N LEU A 460 -0.58 13.04 18.34
CA LEU A 460 -0.21 14.28 19.03
C LEU A 460 -1.24 14.65 20.11
N SER A 461 -2.53 14.47 19.84
CA SER A 461 -3.60 14.72 20.80
C SER A 461 -3.57 13.76 21.99
N GLN A 462 -3.29 12.47 21.74
CA GLN A 462 -3.15 11.47 22.81
C GLN A 462 -1.97 11.77 23.74
N LEU A 463 -0.88 12.39 23.24
CA LEU A 463 0.24 12.83 24.07
C LEU A 463 -0.10 14.06 24.93
N GLY A 464 -0.99 14.93 24.45
CA GLY A 464 -1.52 16.09 25.20
C GLY A 464 -0.52 17.22 25.43
N HIS A 465 0.53 17.36 24.61
CA HIS A 465 1.48 18.45 24.72
C HIS A 465 0.85 19.79 24.29
N ALA A 466 0.84 20.78 25.18
CA ALA A 466 0.25 22.08 24.90
C ALA A 466 0.90 22.82 23.72
N ASP A 467 2.19 22.61 23.50
CA ASP A 467 2.95 23.23 22.42
C ASP A 467 2.55 22.69 21.02
N ASP A 468 1.88 21.54 20.95
CA ASP A 468 1.46 20.94 19.69
C ASP A 468 0.11 21.46 19.19
N ARG A 469 -0.59 22.26 20.00
CA ARG A 469 -1.94 22.74 19.68
C ARG A 469 -2.03 23.35 18.28
N HIS A 470 -1.08 24.19 17.91
CA HIS A 470 -1.09 24.86 16.59
C HIS A 470 -0.92 23.88 15.42
N VAL A 471 -0.16 22.78 15.60
CA VAL A 471 0.03 21.73 14.61
C VAL A 471 -1.27 20.94 14.45
N ILE A 472 -1.91 20.57 15.56
CA ILE A 472 -3.18 19.86 15.61
C ILE A 472 -4.29 20.70 14.96
N GLU A 473 -4.41 21.99 15.31
CA GLU A 473 -5.42 22.89 14.74
C GLU A 473 -5.30 23.03 13.21
N ARG A 474 -4.07 23.11 12.69
CA ARG A 474 -3.84 23.12 11.23
C ARG A 474 -4.27 21.81 10.58
N GLY A 475 -3.98 20.66 11.21
CA GLY A 475 -4.43 19.36 10.73
C GLY A 475 -5.95 19.23 10.73
N ILE A 476 -6.63 19.68 11.78
CA ILE A 476 -8.10 19.72 11.86
C ILE A 476 -8.69 20.61 10.76
N ALA A 477 -8.07 21.77 10.50
CA ALA A 477 -8.50 22.65 9.41
C ALA A 477 -8.39 21.96 8.03
N TYR A 478 -7.30 21.20 7.81
CA TYR A 478 -7.13 20.37 6.61
C TYR A 478 -8.25 19.33 6.51
N LEU A 479 -8.54 18.56 7.57
CA LEU A 479 -9.59 17.53 7.57
C LEU A 479 -10.98 18.12 7.29
N ARG A 480 -11.30 19.28 7.89
CA ARG A 480 -12.57 19.95 7.61
C ARG A 480 -12.71 20.39 6.15
N GLY A 481 -11.60 20.82 5.55
CA GLY A 481 -11.56 21.21 4.13
C GLY A 481 -11.71 20.04 3.16
N ASP A 482 -11.33 18.82 3.59
CA ASP A 482 -11.38 17.61 2.74
C ASP A 482 -12.66 16.78 2.92
N GLN A 483 -13.53 17.11 3.90
CA GLN A 483 -14.81 16.43 4.12
C GLN A 483 -15.68 16.48 2.86
N LYS A 484 -16.18 15.33 2.44
CA LYS A 484 -17.06 15.23 1.27
C LYS A 484 -18.46 15.79 1.58
N PRO A 485 -19.24 16.18 0.56
CA PRO A 485 -20.58 16.72 0.77
C PRO A 485 -21.53 15.80 1.54
N ASP A 486 -21.38 14.48 1.44
CA ASP A 486 -22.14 13.48 2.17
C ASP A 486 -21.72 13.31 3.63
N GLY A 487 -20.61 13.91 4.05
CA GLY A 487 -20.05 13.84 5.40
C GLY A 487 -18.88 12.88 5.55
N SER A 488 -18.56 12.07 4.54
CA SER A 488 -17.46 11.11 4.56
C SER A 488 -16.09 11.72 4.27
N TRP A 489 -15.01 10.94 4.43
CA TRP A 489 -13.66 11.26 3.96
C TRP A 489 -13.10 10.13 3.10
N PHE A 490 -12.39 10.52 2.07
CA PHE A 490 -11.65 9.59 1.23
C PHE A 490 -10.49 8.95 2.01
N GLY A 491 -10.41 7.62 1.99
CA GLY A 491 -9.30 6.84 2.53
C GLY A 491 -8.30 6.50 1.44
N ARG A 492 -7.06 6.96 1.59
CA ARG A 492 -6.00 6.74 0.59
C ARG A 492 -5.42 5.33 0.67
N TRP A 493 -5.29 4.78 1.88
CA TRP A 493 -4.56 3.54 2.13
C TRP A 493 -5.45 2.34 2.45
N GLY A 494 -6.62 2.54 3.03
CA GLY A 494 -7.64 1.50 3.25
C GLY A 494 -8.89 1.78 2.44
N THR A 495 -9.65 0.74 2.06
CA THR A 495 -10.87 0.83 1.26
C THR A 495 -12.05 1.32 2.10
N ASN A 496 -12.62 2.40 1.75
CA ASN A 496 -12.20 3.68 1.20
C ASN A 496 -12.81 4.77 2.10
N TYR A 497 -14.08 5.16 1.86
CA TYR A 497 -14.75 6.20 2.65
C TYR A 497 -15.06 5.75 4.09
N ILE A 498 -15.34 4.45 4.32
CA ILE A 498 -15.50 3.91 5.69
C ILE A 498 -14.19 4.05 6.46
N TYR A 499 -13.06 3.66 5.84
CA TYR A 499 -11.73 3.74 6.45
C TYR A 499 -11.30 5.19 6.75
N GLY A 500 -11.46 6.08 5.78
CA GLY A 500 -11.13 7.50 5.94
C GLY A 500 -11.98 8.16 7.02
N THR A 501 -13.28 7.87 7.02
CA THR A 501 -14.22 8.43 8.01
C THR A 501 -13.94 7.91 9.42
N TRP A 502 -13.65 6.61 9.56
CA TRP A 502 -13.21 6.06 10.84
C TRP A 502 -11.96 6.78 11.36
N SER A 503 -10.94 6.90 10.53
CA SER A 503 -9.68 7.56 10.90
C SER A 503 -9.91 8.97 11.41
N VAL A 504 -10.71 9.74 10.68
CA VAL A 504 -10.98 11.16 11.04
C VAL A 504 -11.84 11.29 12.29
N LEU A 505 -12.88 10.48 12.46
CA LEU A 505 -13.73 10.55 13.66
C LEU A 505 -12.95 10.20 14.93
N CYS A 506 -12.06 9.21 14.87
CA CYS A 506 -11.16 8.91 16.00
C CYS A 506 -10.22 10.10 16.31
N ALA A 507 -9.68 10.75 15.29
CA ALA A 507 -8.78 11.89 15.46
C ALA A 507 -9.48 13.13 16.06
N LEU A 508 -10.67 13.45 15.57
CA LEU A 508 -11.45 14.59 16.09
C LEU A 508 -11.89 14.36 17.54
N ASN A 509 -12.25 13.11 17.89
CA ASN A 509 -12.50 12.73 19.28
C ASN A 509 -11.25 12.88 20.15
N ALA A 510 -10.09 12.36 19.70
CA ALA A 510 -8.83 12.47 20.44
C ALA A 510 -8.39 13.94 20.64
N ALA A 511 -8.69 14.80 19.68
CA ALA A 511 -8.45 16.25 19.75
C ALA A 511 -9.46 17.00 20.66
N GLY A 512 -10.44 16.28 21.25
CA GLY A 512 -11.41 16.83 22.20
C GLY A 512 -12.50 17.68 21.56
N LEU A 513 -12.82 17.47 20.28
CA LEU A 513 -13.96 18.14 19.64
C LEU A 513 -15.27 17.62 20.23
N ASP A 514 -16.23 18.52 20.42
CA ASP A 514 -17.58 18.16 20.86
C ASP A 514 -18.27 17.26 19.83
N HIS A 515 -18.89 16.17 20.26
CA HIS A 515 -19.57 15.23 19.37
C HIS A 515 -20.75 15.86 18.62
N THR A 516 -21.24 17.03 19.07
CA THR A 516 -22.26 17.83 18.37
C THR A 516 -21.67 18.72 17.26
N ASP A 517 -20.34 18.76 17.09
CA ASP A 517 -19.71 19.48 15.97
C ASP A 517 -20.33 19.02 14.63
N PRO A 518 -20.77 19.95 13.78
CA PRO A 518 -21.44 19.59 12.52
C PRO A 518 -20.61 18.69 11.61
N THR A 519 -19.29 18.76 11.70
CA THR A 519 -18.37 17.89 10.94
C THR A 519 -18.48 16.44 11.43
N ILE A 520 -18.50 16.24 12.74
CA ILE A 520 -18.64 14.91 13.37
C ILE A 520 -20.06 14.36 13.14
N ALA A 521 -21.09 15.18 13.39
CA ALA A 521 -22.48 14.75 13.27
C ALA A 521 -22.81 14.25 11.86
N ARG A 522 -22.44 15.00 10.81
CA ARG A 522 -22.66 14.56 9.42
C ARG A 522 -21.98 13.24 9.08
N ALA A 523 -20.77 13.01 9.59
CA ALA A 523 -20.03 11.79 9.34
C ALA A 523 -20.64 10.59 10.08
N ALA A 524 -21.08 10.77 11.31
CA ALA A 524 -21.80 9.75 12.07
C ALA A 524 -23.12 9.38 11.38
N ASP A 525 -23.90 10.38 10.94
CA ASP A 525 -25.15 10.19 10.21
C ASP A 525 -24.91 9.44 8.89
N TRP A 526 -23.83 9.78 8.18
CA TRP A 526 -23.44 9.06 6.96
C TRP A 526 -23.14 7.58 7.24
N LEU A 527 -22.31 7.25 8.24
CA LEU A 527 -22.03 5.86 8.62
C LEU A 527 -23.31 5.11 9.00
N LEU A 528 -24.20 5.74 9.77
CA LEU A 528 -25.47 5.12 10.15
C LEU A 528 -26.38 4.85 8.92
N SER A 529 -26.34 5.73 7.92
CA SER A 529 -27.18 5.63 6.72
C SER A 529 -26.79 4.51 5.78
N ILE A 530 -25.52 4.07 5.80
CA ILE A 530 -24.98 3.02 4.93
C ILE A 530 -24.83 1.65 5.63
N GLN A 531 -25.34 1.51 6.88
CA GLN A 531 -25.35 0.20 7.54
C GLN A 531 -26.28 -0.76 6.80
N ARG A 532 -25.79 -1.95 6.53
CA ARG A 532 -26.53 -2.99 5.82
C ARG A 532 -27.56 -3.67 6.72
N ALA A 533 -28.51 -4.39 6.11
CA ALA A 533 -29.60 -5.04 6.81
C ALA A 533 -29.14 -6.16 7.78
N ASP A 534 -27.99 -6.80 7.50
CA ASP A 534 -27.36 -7.79 8.36
C ASP A 534 -26.64 -7.18 9.59
N GLY A 535 -26.56 -5.87 9.65
CA GLY A 535 -25.92 -5.10 10.74
C GLY A 535 -24.45 -4.78 10.51
N GLY A 536 -23.82 -5.26 9.44
CA GLY A 536 -22.46 -4.96 9.07
C GLY A 536 -22.34 -3.75 8.13
N TRP A 537 -21.11 -3.50 7.68
CA TRP A 537 -20.75 -2.54 6.63
C TRP A 537 -19.87 -3.22 5.59
N GLY A 538 -20.00 -2.81 4.34
CA GLY A 538 -19.20 -3.32 3.24
C GLY A 538 -19.13 -2.30 2.11
N GLU A 539 -17.92 -1.85 1.80
CA GLU A 539 -17.58 -0.96 0.70
C GLU A 539 -16.74 -1.70 -0.34
N ASP A 540 -17.05 -1.48 -1.59
CA ASP A 540 -16.39 -2.08 -2.74
C ASP A 540 -15.25 -1.18 -3.24
N GLU A 541 -14.17 -1.76 -3.74
CA GLU A 541 -13.00 -1.07 -4.28
C GLU A 541 -13.33 -0.16 -5.46
N ARG A 542 -14.45 -0.39 -6.17
CA ARG A 542 -14.96 0.50 -7.23
C ARG A 542 -15.29 1.91 -6.72
N SER A 543 -15.39 2.13 -5.42
CA SER A 543 -15.53 3.45 -4.81
C SER A 543 -14.37 4.40 -5.18
N TYR A 544 -13.18 3.86 -5.46
CA TYR A 544 -12.04 4.64 -5.97
C TYR A 544 -12.25 5.13 -7.41
N ASP A 545 -12.96 4.38 -8.25
CA ASP A 545 -13.24 4.73 -9.65
C ASP A 545 -14.42 5.69 -9.78
N GLN A 546 -15.45 5.49 -8.96
CA GLN A 546 -16.70 6.25 -9.03
C GLN A 546 -16.67 7.56 -8.23
N ASN A 547 -15.58 7.82 -7.48
CA ASN A 547 -15.42 9.01 -6.61
C ASN A 547 -16.57 9.17 -5.59
N GLY A 548 -17.02 8.09 -4.99
CA GLY A 548 -18.07 8.04 -3.99
C GLY A 548 -18.24 6.61 -3.48
N TYR A 549 -18.92 6.47 -2.33
CA TYR A 549 -19.20 5.18 -1.74
C TYR A 549 -19.93 4.24 -2.72
N VAL A 550 -19.44 3.01 -2.82
CA VAL A 550 -20.05 1.91 -3.55
C VAL A 550 -20.25 0.76 -2.58
N GLU A 551 -21.49 0.33 -2.39
CA GLU A 551 -21.80 -0.78 -1.51
C GLU A 551 -21.22 -2.09 -2.05
N ASN A 552 -20.57 -2.89 -1.17
CA ASN A 552 -20.09 -4.23 -1.50
C ASN A 552 -21.26 -5.22 -1.56
N LYS A 553 -21.06 -6.37 -2.20
CA LYS A 553 -22.07 -7.46 -2.25
C LYS A 553 -22.37 -8.04 -0.87
N GLU A 554 -21.42 -8.02 0.05
CA GLU A 554 -21.49 -8.55 1.41
C GLU A 554 -20.92 -7.54 2.43
N SER A 555 -21.29 -7.69 3.70
CA SER A 555 -20.65 -6.98 4.79
C SER A 555 -19.27 -7.57 5.05
N LEU A 556 -18.30 -6.71 5.38
CA LEU A 556 -16.91 -7.10 5.61
C LEU A 556 -16.55 -6.94 7.09
N PRO A 557 -15.96 -7.95 7.74
CA PRO A 557 -15.60 -7.89 9.16
C PRO A 557 -14.68 -6.72 9.52
N SER A 558 -13.64 -6.44 8.71
CA SER A 558 -12.73 -5.33 8.94
C SER A 558 -13.44 -3.97 8.84
N GLN A 559 -14.24 -3.76 7.81
CA GLN A 559 -14.96 -2.51 7.58
C GLN A 559 -16.09 -2.30 8.60
N THR A 560 -16.76 -3.40 9.01
CA THR A 560 -17.73 -3.37 10.12
C THR A 560 -17.07 -2.92 11.41
N ALA A 561 -15.86 -3.42 11.69
CA ALA A 561 -15.08 -3.01 12.86
C ALA A 561 -14.67 -1.53 12.79
N TRP A 562 -14.23 -1.02 11.63
CA TRP A 562 -13.91 0.40 11.46
C TRP A 562 -15.12 1.30 11.72
N ALA A 563 -16.29 0.96 11.15
CA ALA A 563 -17.52 1.71 11.39
C ALA A 563 -17.93 1.68 12.87
N MET A 564 -17.82 0.52 13.55
CA MET A 564 -18.06 0.41 15.00
C MET A 564 -17.11 1.30 15.81
N LEU A 565 -15.80 1.25 15.52
CA LEU A 565 -14.79 2.08 16.22
C LEU A 565 -15.07 3.56 16.03
N ALA A 566 -15.42 3.98 14.80
CA ALA A 566 -15.80 5.35 14.50
C ALA A 566 -17.01 5.83 15.32
N LEU A 567 -18.09 5.05 15.30
CA LEU A 567 -19.32 5.38 16.03
C LEU A 567 -19.10 5.41 17.55
N MET A 568 -18.31 4.47 18.09
CA MET A 568 -17.95 4.47 19.52
C MET A 568 -17.11 5.71 19.89
N ALA A 569 -16.17 6.13 19.05
CA ALA A 569 -15.35 7.31 19.28
C ALA A 569 -16.18 8.59 19.44
N VAL A 570 -17.32 8.68 18.77
CA VAL A 570 -18.21 9.86 18.83
C VAL A 570 -19.43 9.67 19.75
N GLY A 571 -19.29 8.81 20.76
CA GLY A 571 -20.29 8.65 21.83
C GLY A 571 -21.48 7.76 21.50
N HIS A 572 -21.48 7.07 20.36
CA HIS A 572 -22.58 6.21 19.90
C HIS A 572 -22.44 4.75 20.35
N ALA A 573 -21.64 4.44 21.39
CA ALA A 573 -21.43 3.06 21.87
C ALA A 573 -22.73 2.31 22.24
N GLY A 574 -23.76 3.03 22.68
CA GLY A 574 -25.08 2.46 22.99
C GLY A 574 -26.08 2.53 21.83
N HIS A 575 -25.68 2.97 20.66
CA HIS A 575 -26.58 3.08 19.52
C HIS A 575 -26.94 1.69 18.94
N PRO A 576 -28.21 1.45 18.52
CA PRO A 576 -28.64 0.15 18.00
C PRO A 576 -27.81 -0.35 16.79
N ALA A 577 -27.20 0.54 16.01
CA ALA A 577 -26.31 0.17 14.91
C ALA A 577 -25.05 -0.53 15.42
N VAL A 578 -24.44 -0.08 16.50
CA VAL A 578 -23.26 -0.72 17.11
C VAL A 578 -23.61 -2.09 17.67
N GLU A 579 -24.81 -2.24 18.26
CA GLU A 579 -25.32 -3.52 18.74
C GLU A 579 -25.52 -4.53 17.59
N ARG A 580 -26.10 -4.11 16.48
CA ARG A 580 -26.25 -4.96 15.29
C ARG A 580 -24.89 -5.38 14.72
N ALA A 581 -23.94 -4.46 14.68
CA ALA A 581 -22.59 -4.74 14.20
C ALA A 581 -21.84 -5.73 15.09
N ALA A 582 -21.94 -5.58 16.41
CA ALA A 582 -21.34 -6.53 17.35
C ALA A 582 -21.93 -7.93 17.17
N ARG A 583 -23.24 -8.02 16.94
CA ARG A 583 -23.92 -9.29 16.63
C ARG A 583 -23.44 -9.87 15.31
N TYR A 584 -23.36 -9.07 14.23
CA TYR A 584 -22.80 -9.48 12.95
C TYR A 584 -21.41 -10.09 13.11
N LEU A 585 -20.52 -9.41 13.83
CA LEU A 585 -19.16 -9.91 14.08
C LEU A 585 -19.18 -11.23 14.87
N LYS A 586 -20.03 -11.35 15.92
CA LYS A 586 -20.14 -12.58 16.71
C LYS A 586 -20.67 -13.76 15.89
N GLU A 587 -21.71 -13.55 15.08
CA GLU A 587 -22.37 -14.60 14.30
C GLU A 587 -21.50 -15.10 13.13
N ASN A 588 -20.60 -14.25 12.60
CA ASN A 588 -19.68 -14.59 11.52
C ASN A 588 -18.29 -15.02 12.00
N GLN A 589 -18.06 -15.08 13.32
CA GLN A 589 -16.81 -15.57 13.88
C GLN A 589 -16.78 -17.11 13.86
N LYS A 590 -15.70 -17.68 13.33
CA LYS A 590 -15.43 -19.12 13.32
C LYS A 590 -14.07 -19.39 13.98
N GLU A 591 -14.03 -20.14 15.06
CA GLU A 591 -12.80 -20.51 15.76
C GLU A 591 -11.87 -19.32 16.12
N GLY A 592 -12.47 -18.15 16.41
CA GLY A 592 -11.75 -16.92 16.74
C GLY A 592 -11.28 -16.10 15.54
N GLU A 593 -11.65 -16.46 14.31
CA GLU A 593 -11.33 -15.76 13.08
C GLU A 593 -12.58 -15.33 12.31
N TRP A 594 -12.40 -14.48 11.32
CA TRP A 594 -13.40 -14.08 10.34
C TRP A 594 -12.92 -14.38 8.94
N GLU A 595 -13.83 -14.68 8.04
CA GLU A 595 -13.56 -14.81 6.61
C GLU A 595 -13.82 -13.48 5.92
N GLU A 596 -12.91 -13.07 5.04
CA GLU A 596 -13.06 -11.87 4.22
C GLU A 596 -12.45 -12.15 2.84
N ARG A 597 -13.30 -12.12 1.80
CA ARG A 597 -12.87 -12.41 0.43
C ARG A 597 -12.37 -11.17 -0.30
N SER A 598 -13.03 -10.04 -0.05
CA SER A 598 -12.71 -8.78 -0.71
C SER A 598 -11.33 -8.26 -0.30
N PHE A 599 -10.75 -7.46 -1.17
CA PHE A 599 -9.61 -6.62 -0.86
C PHE A 599 -10.07 -5.55 0.14
N ASN A 600 -9.15 -4.94 0.86
CA ASN A 600 -9.49 -4.03 1.95
C ASN A 600 -8.55 -2.82 2.03
N ALA A 601 -7.65 -2.70 1.05
CA ALA A 601 -6.68 -1.61 0.99
C ALA A 601 -6.20 -1.38 -0.44
N VAL A 602 -5.41 -0.34 -0.62
CA VAL A 602 -4.85 0.03 -1.91
C VAL A 602 -3.44 0.59 -1.75
N GLY A 603 -2.52 0.09 -2.58
CA GLY A 603 -1.22 0.72 -2.75
C GLY A 603 -1.35 2.00 -3.59
N PHE A 604 -2.05 1.90 -4.71
CA PHE A 604 -2.31 3.03 -5.61
C PHE A 604 -3.76 2.97 -6.11
N PRO A 605 -4.62 3.94 -5.75
CA PRO A 605 -6.00 3.99 -6.21
C PRO A 605 -6.11 3.78 -7.74
N ARG A 606 -6.99 2.89 -8.16
CA ARG A 606 -7.24 2.52 -9.57
C ARG A 606 -6.13 1.74 -10.29
N VAL A 607 -5.02 1.44 -9.61
CA VAL A 607 -3.83 0.88 -10.25
C VAL A 607 -3.30 -0.36 -9.54
N PHE A 608 -3.40 -0.40 -8.20
CA PHE A 608 -2.80 -1.46 -7.41
C PHE A 608 -3.52 -1.61 -6.08
N TYR A 609 -4.25 -2.69 -5.92
CA TYR A 609 -5.04 -3.00 -4.74
C TYR A 609 -4.37 -4.07 -3.89
N LEU A 610 -4.70 -4.05 -2.60
CA LEU A 610 -4.07 -4.89 -1.58
C LEU A 610 -5.13 -5.55 -0.70
N LYS A 611 -4.82 -6.78 -0.27
CA LYS A 611 -5.58 -7.50 0.74
C LYS A 611 -4.68 -7.81 1.92
N TYR A 612 -4.90 -7.09 3.02
CA TYR A 612 -4.26 -7.39 4.29
C TYR A 612 -5.00 -8.52 4.99
N HIS A 613 -4.39 -9.69 5.08
CA HIS A 613 -5.00 -10.85 5.72
C HIS A 613 -5.12 -10.71 7.25
N GLY A 614 -4.35 -9.81 7.86
CA GLY A 614 -4.43 -9.47 9.29
C GLY A 614 -5.67 -8.65 9.66
N TYR A 615 -6.19 -7.79 8.75
CA TYR A 615 -7.28 -6.85 9.03
C TYR A 615 -8.52 -7.55 9.57
N ARG A 616 -8.90 -8.68 8.99
CA ARG A 616 -10.03 -9.51 9.43
C ARG A 616 -9.82 -10.16 10.80
N LEU A 617 -8.61 -10.14 11.36
CA LEU A 617 -8.30 -10.75 12.66
C LEU A 617 -8.29 -9.70 13.77
N PHE A 618 -7.49 -8.66 13.63
CA PHE A 618 -7.28 -7.71 14.73
C PHE A 618 -8.32 -6.59 14.80
N PHE A 619 -8.90 -6.10 13.69
CA PHE A 619 -9.91 -5.04 13.78
C PHE A 619 -11.22 -5.49 14.43
N PRO A 620 -11.80 -6.67 14.10
CA PRO A 620 -12.97 -7.17 14.83
C PRO A 620 -12.70 -7.41 16.30
N LEU A 621 -11.54 -7.98 16.67
CA LEU A 621 -11.12 -8.12 18.07
C LEU A 621 -11.08 -6.77 18.77
N PHE A 622 -10.47 -5.77 18.13
CA PHE A 622 -10.35 -4.42 18.67
C PHE A 622 -11.72 -3.77 18.93
N ALA A 623 -12.62 -3.83 17.95
CA ALA A 623 -13.96 -3.24 18.07
C ALA A 623 -14.80 -3.91 19.16
N LEU A 624 -14.81 -5.24 19.24
CA LEU A 624 -15.53 -5.98 20.27
C LEU A 624 -14.97 -5.72 21.67
N SER A 625 -13.64 -5.69 21.79
CA SER A 625 -12.96 -5.41 23.07
C SER A 625 -13.27 -3.99 23.57
N ARG A 626 -13.22 -3.01 22.68
CA ARG A 626 -13.59 -1.61 23.01
C ARG A 626 -15.04 -1.50 23.47
N LEU A 627 -15.96 -2.15 22.75
CA LEU A 627 -17.37 -2.18 23.16
C LEU A 627 -17.53 -2.77 24.57
N GLN A 628 -16.84 -3.86 24.87
CA GLN A 628 -16.88 -4.48 26.20
C GLN A 628 -16.34 -3.53 27.29
N ASN A 629 -15.22 -2.86 27.02
CA ASN A 629 -14.59 -1.93 27.97
C ASN A 629 -15.49 -0.73 28.26
N LEU A 630 -16.11 -0.13 27.25
CA LEU A 630 -17.07 0.96 27.40
C LEU A 630 -18.30 0.54 28.21
N ARG A 631 -18.82 -0.66 27.98
CA ARG A 631 -19.95 -1.20 28.78
C ARG A 631 -19.58 -1.44 30.24
N ARG A 632 -18.39 -2.00 30.52
CA ARG A 632 -17.90 -2.26 31.88
C ARG A 632 -17.64 -0.98 32.69
N SER A 633 -17.02 0.02 32.05
CA SER A 633 -16.75 1.31 32.67
C SER A 633 -17.99 2.22 32.74
N ASN A 634 -19.09 1.84 32.10
CA ASN A 634 -20.25 2.69 31.87
C ASN A 634 -19.87 4.06 31.28
N SER A 635 -18.84 4.08 30.42
CA SER A 635 -18.33 5.27 29.76
C SER A 635 -18.88 5.39 28.35
N LYS A 636 -19.04 6.62 27.89
CA LYS A 636 -19.29 6.96 26.48
C LYS A 636 -18.05 7.59 25.81
N GLU A 637 -16.97 7.72 26.57
CA GLU A 637 -15.76 8.40 26.13
C GLU A 637 -14.67 7.39 25.76
N VAL A 638 -14.06 7.56 24.61
CA VAL A 638 -12.90 6.80 24.13
C VAL A 638 -11.67 7.67 24.36
N ALA A 639 -10.80 7.22 25.26
CA ALA A 639 -9.62 7.99 25.69
C ALA A 639 -8.42 7.86 24.74
N SER A 640 -8.44 6.90 23.81
CA SER A 640 -7.34 6.67 22.86
C SER A 640 -7.68 7.23 21.49
N GLY A 641 -6.65 7.71 20.78
CA GLY A 641 -6.79 8.28 19.43
C GLY A 641 -6.98 7.29 18.30
N PHE A 642 -7.16 5.98 18.62
CA PHE A 642 -7.22 4.94 17.59
C PHE A 642 -8.46 4.05 17.76
#